data_1d83c209d0aa54ac6c91f2f822e99b99
#
_entry.id   1d83c209d0aa54ac6c91f2f822e99b99
#
_cell.length_a   1.000
_cell.length_b   1.000
_cell.length_c   1.000
_cell.angle_alpha   90.00
_cell.angle_beta   90.00
_cell.angle_gamma   90.00
#
_symmetry.space_group_name_H-M   'P 1'
#
loop_
_entity.id
_entity.type
_entity.pdbx_description
1 polymer ?
#
loop_
_entity_poly.entity_id
_entity_poly.type
_entity_poly.pdbx_seq_one_letter_code
_entity_poly.pdbx_strand_id
1 'polypeptide(L)'
;MVCYDSKCIEQIQGRHRIFKEVMQMTMLEPKISSVGTNTVRPDGIDKVTGRAIYGADVRLPNMIVGRVKRSPHAHAVIKNIDVSKAVALPGVLAVVTSDDFPEPVEAILQTLRGPMPAQWDIERLMARRKVLFKGHPVAAIAATDVHIAEDALDLIEVEYEVLPPVVTIDDALAPDAPILHDDGLDSLVEDLFQPVDGRPSNIARTVEMGFGDIEEGFSQSEVVLERVYETAMSHQGYIETHNATAIWSQDGKITLWTSTQGAFGIRQNVSRVLGISLGDLRVIPAEIGGGFGGKTVVYLEPIAALLSRKSGRPVQVTMNRTEVLEATGPTSGTRSFVKIGATREGKIVAADIRLEYEAGAYPGSPVAGGARCALGPYVVPHQRILGLDIVLNRPKTAAYRAPGAPASEFAVEAVLDELAEMLDIDPMELRDMNAAVEGDRRSDGATHGSVGSREVITTTSEHPHYRAEITRKDVGRGVAMGFWQNGGGESSAYANVHEDGKVTLITGSVDIGGQRASLAMQFADTLGIKYEDINSLVGDTDTIGYTGNTGGSRTTFATGWAVYQAAVDVSNQLEERVAKIWEVPVDDVSYSPIDASLHGPGDLVMTFKDAAAKLPATGGMVQGRADLVSTNVGKVGACFGAHIADVHVDRDTGKVTVLRYTAIQDVGRAIHPAYVEGQIQGGAVQGIGMALNEEYVYNDDGSMANSSFLDYRMPVANDLPAIDTVLVEVPNPGHPFGVRGVGEVPIVPPLAAIANAIYDAVGIRVSSLPANPETILRELAELES
;
A
#
# COMPACT_ATOMS: atom_id res chain seq x y z
N MET A 1 -30.24 -9.97 20.69
CA MET A 1 -30.90 -11.25 21.03
C MET A 1 -29.79 -12.13 21.60
N VAL A 2 -29.75 -12.24 22.96
CA VAL A 2 -28.69 -12.97 23.68
C VAL A 2 -29.03 -14.46 23.57
N CYS A 3 -28.15 -15.21 22.95
CA CYS A 3 -28.32 -16.67 22.81
C CYS A 3 -27.91 -17.34 24.13
N TYR A 4 -28.88 -17.86 24.89
CA TYR A 4 -28.69 -18.73 26.05
C TYR A 4 -28.79 -20.21 25.61
N ASP A 5 -27.78 -20.70 24.90
CA ASP A 5 -27.69 -22.13 24.60
C ASP A 5 -26.35 -22.66 25.15
N SER A 6 -26.43 -23.75 25.92
CA SER A 6 -25.30 -24.41 26.59
C SER A 6 -24.17 -24.79 25.58
N LYS A 7 -24.54 -25.08 24.34
CA LYS A 7 -23.57 -25.33 23.25
C LYS A 7 -22.75 -24.10 22.85
N CYS A 8 -23.31 -22.88 22.98
CA CYS A 8 -22.57 -21.63 22.73
C CYS A 8 -21.55 -21.36 23.84
N ILE A 9 -21.86 -21.70 25.07
CA ILE A 9 -20.97 -21.53 26.23
C ILE A 9 -19.82 -22.54 26.17
N GLU A 10 -20.08 -23.79 25.77
CA GLU A 10 -19.02 -24.78 25.53
C GLU A 10 -18.11 -24.42 24.37
N GLN A 11 -18.65 -23.85 23.29
CA GLN A 11 -17.81 -23.32 22.19
C GLN A 11 -16.94 -22.13 22.61
N ILE A 12 -17.45 -21.23 23.47
CA ILE A 12 -16.69 -20.09 23.98
C ILE A 12 -15.63 -20.54 25.00
N GLN A 13 -15.94 -21.51 25.86
CA GLN A 13 -15.00 -22.08 26.81
C GLN A 13 -13.94 -22.95 26.12
N GLY A 14 -14.30 -23.69 25.08
CA GLY A 14 -13.35 -24.39 24.21
C GLY A 14 -12.40 -23.45 23.51
N ARG A 15 -12.90 -22.33 22.98
CA ARG A 15 -12.06 -21.28 22.35
C ARG A 15 -11.10 -20.59 23.34
N HIS A 16 -11.54 -20.36 24.59
CA HIS A 16 -10.66 -19.81 25.66
C HIS A 16 -9.57 -20.79 26.10
N ARG A 17 -9.89 -22.09 26.09
CA ARG A 17 -8.91 -23.12 26.38
C ARG A 17 -7.87 -23.26 25.28
N ILE A 18 -8.30 -23.28 24.02
CA ILE A 18 -7.41 -23.25 22.84
C ILE A 18 -6.52 -22.00 22.86
N PHE A 19 -7.05 -20.82 23.18
CA PHE A 19 -6.27 -19.59 23.25
C PHE A 19 -5.23 -19.61 24.37
N LYS A 20 -5.53 -20.21 25.53
CA LYS A 20 -4.57 -20.38 26.62
C LYS A 20 -3.51 -21.46 26.32
N GLU A 21 -3.90 -22.56 25.69
CA GLU A 21 -3.00 -23.62 25.29
C GLU A 21 -2.08 -23.18 24.15
N VAL A 22 -2.60 -22.40 23.18
CA VAL A 22 -1.82 -21.75 22.11
C VAL A 22 -0.80 -20.77 22.69
N MET A 23 -1.17 -19.93 23.67
CA MET A 23 -0.21 -19.05 24.34
C MET A 23 0.88 -19.82 25.14
N GLN A 24 0.54 -20.99 25.67
CA GLN A 24 1.53 -21.83 26.36
C GLN A 24 2.45 -22.60 25.38
N MET A 25 1.94 -23.01 24.21
CA MET A 25 2.76 -23.65 23.16
C MET A 25 3.75 -22.69 22.49
N THR A 26 3.43 -21.40 22.38
CA THR A 26 4.35 -20.38 21.83
C THR A 26 5.53 -20.04 22.75
N MET A 27 5.54 -20.52 23.98
CA MET A 27 6.66 -20.36 24.93
C MET A 27 7.74 -21.44 24.80
N LEU A 28 7.51 -22.50 24.02
CA LEU A 28 8.47 -23.58 23.79
C LEU A 28 9.21 -23.31 22.48
N GLU A 29 10.46 -22.85 22.57
CA GLU A 29 11.30 -22.65 21.40
C GLU A 29 11.59 -24.00 20.71
N PRO A 30 11.29 -24.14 19.39
CA PRO A 30 11.63 -25.34 18.65
C PRO A 30 13.16 -25.52 18.62
N LYS A 31 13.61 -26.76 18.54
CA LYS A 31 15.05 -27.10 18.44
C LYS A 31 15.69 -26.49 17.19
N ILE A 32 14.88 -26.26 16.16
CA ILE A 32 15.22 -25.58 14.90
C ILE A 32 14.29 -24.39 14.81
N SER A 33 14.81 -23.18 14.91
CA SER A 33 14.05 -21.94 14.68
C SER A 33 14.68 -21.17 13.54
N SER A 34 13.87 -20.79 12.56
CA SER A 34 14.25 -19.91 11.45
C SER A 34 13.81 -18.47 11.68
N VAL A 35 12.74 -18.26 12.44
CA VAL A 35 12.23 -16.92 12.79
C VAL A 35 13.29 -16.12 13.57
N GLY A 36 13.53 -14.88 13.14
CA GLY A 36 14.58 -14.02 13.69
C GLY A 36 15.96 -14.21 13.05
N THR A 37 16.06 -15.05 12.01
CA THR A 37 17.32 -15.27 11.28
C THR A 37 17.26 -14.75 9.83
N ASN A 38 18.41 -14.62 9.18
CA ASN A 38 18.53 -14.20 7.80
C ASN A 38 18.64 -15.41 6.87
N THR A 39 17.50 -16.07 6.60
CA THR A 39 17.45 -17.21 5.67
C THR A 39 17.63 -16.77 4.21
N VAL A 40 18.07 -17.69 3.36
CA VAL A 40 18.20 -17.43 1.93
C VAL A 40 16.81 -17.31 1.30
N ARG A 41 16.61 -16.30 0.48
CA ARG A 41 15.37 -16.05 -0.24
C ARG A 41 15.02 -17.22 -1.19
N PRO A 42 13.80 -17.84 -1.12
CA PRO A 42 13.48 -19.03 -1.90
C PRO A 42 13.36 -18.74 -3.42
N ASP A 43 12.93 -17.54 -3.80
CA ASP A 43 12.78 -17.08 -5.18
C ASP A 43 13.98 -16.30 -5.71
N GLY A 44 15.03 -16.13 -4.91
CA GLY A 44 16.19 -15.30 -5.25
C GLY A 44 16.97 -15.80 -6.46
N ILE A 45 17.18 -17.12 -6.58
CA ILE A 45 17.91 -17.72 -7.69
C ILE A 45 17.21 -17.46 -9.03
N ASP A 46 15.88 -17.59 -9.07
CA ASP A 46 15.11 -17.36 -10.29
C ASP A 46 15.17 -15.91 -10.74
N LYS A 47 15.16 -14.96 -9.78
CA LYS A 47 15.28 -13.54 -10.06
C LYS A 47 16.66 -13.15 -10.62
N VAL A 48 17.74 -13.61 -9.99
CA VAL A 48 19.11 -13.23 -10.43
C VAL A 48 19.60 -14.00 -11.66
N THR A 49 18.94 -15.11 -12.03
CA THR A 49 19.26 -15.87 -13.23
C THR A 49 18.33 -15.59 -14.42
N GLY A 50 17.34 -14.70 -14.25
CA GLY A 50 16.37 -14.36 -15.28
C GLY A 50 15.32 -15.45 -15.57
N ARG A 51 15.12 -16.42 -14.64
CA ARG A 51 14.07 -17.44 -14.74
C ARG A 51 12.73 -16.99 -14.16
N ALA A 52 12.74 -15.97 -13.33
CA ALA A 52 11.54 -15.37 -12.79
C ALA A 52 10.71 -14.77 -13.94
N ILE A 53 9.43 -15.06 -13.99
CA ILE A 53 8.52 -14.61 -15.06
C ILE A 53 7.74 -13.38 -14.57
N TYR A 54 8.12 -12.23 -15.07
CA TYR A 54 7.38 -10.98 -14.89
C TYR A 54 6.23 -10.89 -15.91
N GLY A 55 5.29 -9.99 -15.70
CA GLY A 55 4.11 -9.95 -16.55
C GLY A 55 4.40 -9.71 -18.04
N ALA A 56 5.40 -8.89 -18.37
CA ALA A 56 5.82 -8.67 -19.75
C ALA A 56 6.60 -9.86 -20.36
N ASP A 57 7.04 -10.84 -19.55
CA ASP A 57 7.76 -12.03 -20.03
C ASP A 57 6.81 -13.17 -20.42
N VAL A 58 5.53 -13.05 -20.13
CA VAL A 58 4.52 -14.06 -20.52
C VAL A 58 4.52 -14.23 -22.04
N ARG A 59 4.67 -15.47 -22.51
CA ARG A 59 4.65 -15.82 -23.94
C ARG A 59 3.68 -16.96 -24.19
N LEU A 60 2.75 -16.74 -25.06
CA LEU A 60 1.70 -17.69 -25.43
C LEU A 60 1.73 -17.97 -26.94
N PRO A 61 1.35 -19.18 -27.37
CA PRO A 61 1.26 -19.50 -28.80
C PRO A 61 0.31 -18.51 -29.53
N ASN A 62 0.73 -18.00 -30.68
CA ASN A 62 -0.03 -17.06 -31.52
C ASN A 62 -0.41 -15.74 -30.82
N MET A 63 0.29 -15.37 -29.76
CA MET A 63 0.09 -14.11 -29.05
C MET A 63 0.37 -12.91 -29.97
N ILE A 64 -0.43 -11.86 -29.81
CA ILE A 64 -0.33 -10.59 -30.53
C ILE A 64 -0.16 -9.43 -29.53
N VAL A 65 0.23 -8.27 -30.05
CA VAL A 65 0.57 -7.09 -29.24
C VAL A 65 -0.59 -6.09 -29.25
N GLY A 66 -0.95 -5.62 -28.06
CA GLY A 66 -1.90 -4.54 -27.87
C GLY A 66 -1.22 -3.20 -27.55
N ARG A 67 -1.82 -2.10 -28.04
CA ARG A 67 -1.44 -0.71 -27.73
C ARG A 67 -2.70 0.12 -27.47
N VAL A 68 -2.52 1.22 -26.71
CA VAL A 68 -3.64 2.10 -26.30
C VAL A 68 -3.45 3.48 -26.85
N LYS A 69 -4.47 3.99 -27.58
CA LYS A 69 -4.57 5.39 -27.99
C LYS A 69 -5.01 6.23 -26.80
N ARG A 70 -4.24 7.27 -26.52
CA ARG A 70 -4.47 8.17 -25.38
C ARG A 70 -4.77 9.58 -25.82
N SER A 71 -5.58 10.29 -25.03
CA SER A 71 -5.89 11.70 -25.27
C SER A 71 -4.64 12.57 -25.12
N PRO A 72 -4.39 13.50 -26.06
CA PRO A 72 -3.41 14.55 -25.91
C PRO A 72 -3.88 15.72 -25.03
N HIS A 73 -5.19 15.77 -24.71
CA HIS A 73 -5.81 16.86 -23.96
C HIS A 73 -6.13 16.43 -22.52
N ALA A 74 -5.99 17.36 -21.59
CA ALA A 74 -6.34 17.15 -20.19
C ALA A 74 -7.86 17.24 -19.96
N HIS A 75 -8.56 18.08 -20.72
CA HIS A 75 -10.02 18.23 -20.63
C HIS A 75 -10.61 18.48 -22.02
N ALA A 76 -11.46 17.57 -22.51
CA ALA A 76 -12.14 17.73 -23.78
C ALA A 76 -13.38 16.83 -23.89
N VAL A 77 -14.37 17.28 -24.65
CA VAL A 77 -15.49 16.43 -25.10
C VAL A 77 -15.06 15.65 -26.34
N ILE A 78 -15.33 14.36 -26.36
CA ILE A 78 -15.14 13.49 -27.53
C ILE A 78 -16.37 13.67 -28.45
N LYS A 79 -16.18 14.20 -29.66
CA LYS A 79 -17.25 14.34 -30.65
C LYS A 79 -17.36 13.10 -31.51
N ASN A 80 -16.24 12.52 -31.92
CA ASN A 80 -16.18 11.33 -32.75
C ASN A 80 -14.87 10.61 -32.61
N ILE A 81 -14.89 9.27 -32.79
CA ILE A 81 -13.71 8.42 -32.90
C ILE A 81 -13.83 7.61 -34.18
N ASP A 82 -13.00 7.91 -35.19
CA ASP A 82 -12.95 7.15 -36.44
C ASP A 82 -11.78 6.18 -36.44
N VAL A 83 -12.09 4.89 -36.37
CA VAL A 83 -11.11 3.78 -36.36
C VAL A 83 -10.97 3.11 -37.74
N SER A 84 -11.70 3.59 -38.77
CA SER A 84 -11.82 2.91 -40.06
C SER A 84 -10.48 2.66 -40.76
N LYS A 85 -9.59 3.65 -40.76
CA LYS A 85 -8.24 3.54 -41.34
C LYS A 85 -7.37 2.57 -40.59
N ALA A 86 -7.43 2.55 -39.25
CA ALA A 86 -6.68 1.63 -38.39
C ALA A 86 -7.15 0.18 -38.61
N VAL A 87 -8.45 -0.05 -38.69
CA VAL A 87 -9.01 -1.39 -38.94
C VAL A 87 -8.60 -1.92 -40.33
N ALA A 88 -8.46 -1.05 -41.32
CA ALA A 88 -8.05 -1.42 -42.66
C ALA A 88 -6.54 -1.73 -42.82
N LEU A 89 -5.71 -1.38 -41.84
CA LEU A 89 -4.27 -1.62 -41.90
C LEU A 89 -3.97 -3.12 -41.80
N PRO A 90 -3.25 -3.74 -42.79
CA PRO A 90 -2.90 -5.13 -42.73
C PRO A 90 -2.08 -5.47 -41.49
N GLY A 91 -2.50 -6.53 -40.76
CA GLY A 91 -1.87 -6.93 -39.52
C GLY A 91 -2.59 -6.42 -38.25
N VAL A 92 -3.51 -5.47 -38.34
CA VAL A 92 -4.45 -5.11 -37.28
C VAL A 92 -5.54 -6.16 -37.22
N LEU A 93 -5.79 -6.74 -36.03
CA LEU A 93 -6.72 -7.85 -35.83
C LEU A 93 -7.93 -7.45 -34.95
N ALA A 94 -7.78 -6.43 -34.11
CA ALA A 94 -8.87 -5.91 -33.30
C ALA A 94 -8.65 -4.44 -32.96
N VAL A 95 -9.75 -3.70 -32.86
CA VAL A 95 -9.79 -2.35 -32.30
C VAL A 95 -10.92 -2.31 -31.27
N VAL A 96 -10.68 -1.68 -30.11
CA VAL A 96 -11.61 -1.53 -28.99
C VAL A 96 -11.76 -0.05 -28.67
N THR A 97 -13.00 0.38 -28.47
CA THR A 97 -13.37 1.70 -27.95
C THR A 97 -14.28 1.56 -26.73
N SER A 98 -14.80 2.65 -26.20
CA SER A 98 -15.77 2.63 -25.10
C SER A 98 -17.05 1.85 -25.42
N ASP A 99 -17.44 1.75 -26.70
CA ASP A 99 -18.65 1.02 -27.15
C ASP A 99 -18.51 -0.51 -27.01
N ASP A 100 -17.30 -1.02 -26.88
CA ASP A 100 -17.05 -2.45 -26.68
C ASP A 100 -17.19 -2.89 -25.20
N PHE A 101 -17.24 -1.92 -24.28
CA PHE A 101 -17.55 -2.19 -22.88
C PHE A 101 -19.06 -2.37 -22.68
N PRO A 102 -19.49 -3.12 -21.69
CA PRO A 102 -20.90 -3.26 -21.34
C PRO A 102 -21.56 -1.90 -21.10
N GLU A 103 -22.87 -1.81 -21.39
CA GLU A 103 -23.64 -0.64 -20.96
C GLU A 103 -23.50 -0.46 -19.45
N PRO A 104 -23.26 0.77 -18.98
CA PRO A 104 -23.11 1.05 -17.58
C PRO A 104 -24.36 0.65 -16.79
N VAL A 105 -24.16 -0.04 -15.68
CA VAL A 105 -25.22 -0.34 -14.72
C VAL A 105 -25.30 0.84 -13.75
N GLU A 106 -26.50 1.39 -13.52
CA GLU A 106 -26.73 2.34 -12.44
C GLU A 106 -26.57 1.63 -11.09
N ALA A 107 -25.34 1.56 -10.61
CA ALA A 107 -25.00 0.93 -9.35
C ALA A 107 -23.94 1.74 -8.61
N ILE A 108 -23.99 1.68 -7.29
CA ILE A 108 -22.99 2.28 -6.41
C ILE A 108 -22.01 1.20 -5.95
N LEU A 109 -20.75 1.42 -6.22
CA LEU A 109 -19.66 0.57 -5.75
C LEU A 109 -19.20 1.03 -4.39
N GLN A 110 -19.10 0.09 -3.45
CA GLN A 110 -18.41 0.33 -2.18
C GLN A 110 -16.92 0.09 -2.38
N THR A 111 -16.12 1.13 -2.28
CA THR A 111 -14.67 1.07 -2.40
C THR A 111 -14.00 1.34 -1.05
N LEU A 112 -12.72 1.02 -0.90
CA LEU A 112 -11.93 1.37 0.29
C LEU A 112 -11.87 2.89 0.55
N ARG A 113 -12.18 3.70 -0.46
CA ARG A 113 -12.15 5.17 -0.41
C ARG A 113 -13.54 5.79 -0.44
N GLY A 114 -14.58 4.98 -0.22
CA GLY A 114 -15.97 5.38 -0.17
C GLY A 114 -16.80 4.97 -1.41
N PRO A 115 -18.11 5.25 -1.41
CA PRO A 115 -19.01 4.89 -2.49
C PRO A 115 -18.68 5.67 -3.78
N MET A 116 -18.91 5.04 -4.95
CA MET A 116 -18.61 5.59 -6.27
C MET A 116 -19.58 5.01 -7.32
N PRO A 117 -20.11 5.80 -8.28
CA PRO A 117 -20.86 5.27 -9.42
C PRO A 117 -20.05 4.25 -10.22
N ALA A 118 -20.65 3.09 -10.52
CA ALA A 118 -19.97 1.98 -11.22
C ALA A 118 -19.53 2.39 -12.63
N GLN A 119 -20.25 3.30 -13.27
CA GLN A 119 -19.93 3.83 -14.60
C GLN A 119 -18.52 4.45 -14.65
N TRP A 120 -18.09 5.13 -13.59
CA TRP A 120 -16.76 5.75 -13.56
C TRP A 120 -15.60 4.74 -13.55
N ASP A 121 -15.85 3.50 -13.11
CA ASP A 121 -14.84 2.43 -13.25
C ASP A 121 -14.56 2.08 -14.71
N ILE A 122 -15.57 2.17 -15.59
CA ILE A 122 -15.42 1.96 -17.03
C ILE A 122 -14.81 3.22 -17.69
N GLU A 123 -15.36 4.39 -17.39
CA GLU A 123 -14.93 5.64 -18.02
C GLU A 123 -13.47 5.99 -17.75
N ARG A 124 -12.96 5.73 -16.54
CA ARG A 124 -11.53 5.94 -16.26
C ARG A 124 -10.59 5.00 -17.02
N LEU A 125 -11.09 3.85 -17.50
CA LEU A 125 -10.34 2.87 -18.30
C LEU A 125 -10.44 3.12 -19.81
N MET A 126 -11.57 3.73 -20.26
CA MET A 126 -11.82 4.05 -21.65
C MET A 126 -12.83 5.19 -21.70
N ALA A 127 -12.37 6.38 -22.04
CA ALA A 127 -13.19 7.58 -22.08
C ALA A 127 -14.36 7.43 -23.07
N ARG A 128 -15.58 7.75 -22.64
CA ARG A 128 -16.80 7.62 -23.45
C ARG A 128 -17.26 8.96 -24.01
N ARG A 129 -17.40 9.97 -23.16
CA ARG A 129 -17.93 11.30 -23.53
C ARG A 129 -16.89 12.42 -23.39
N LYS A 130 -16.14 12.37 -22.29
CA LYS A 130 -15.10 13.35 -21.99
C LYS A 130 -13.78 12.64 -21.67
N VAL A 131 -12.69 13.28 -22.08
CA VAL A 131 -11.39 13.00 -21.49
C VAL A 131 -11.17 13.97 -20.35
N LEU A 132 -10.67 13.47 -19.21
CA LEU A 132 -10.55 14.23 -17.98
C LEU A 132 -9.10 14.37 -17.49
N PHE A 133 -8.14 13.78 -18.23
CA PHE A 133 -6.70 13.98 -18.00
C PHE A 133 -5.93 13.64 -19.26
N LYS A 134 -4.76 14.26 -19.47
CA LYS A 134 -3.86 13.88 -20.54
C LYS A 134 -3.38 12.44 -20.32
N GLY A 135 -3.41 11.62 -21.37
CA GLY A 135 -3.12 10.19 -21.25
C GLY A 135 -4.36 9.32 -21.01
N HIS A 136 -5.57 9.88 -20.87
CA HIS A 136 -6.83 9.13 -20.74
C HIS A 136 -7.03 8.22 -21.95
N PRO A 137 -7.21 6.89 -21.79
CA PRO A 137 -7.44 5.98 -22.90
C PRO A 137 -8.71 6.32 -23.67
N VAL A 138 -8.64 6.30 -25.02
CA VAL A 138 -9.80 6.56 -25.90
C VAL A 138 -10.08 5.44 -26.89
N ALA A 139 -9.06 4.64 -27.23
CA ALA A 139 -9.17 3.44 -28.05
C ALA A 139 -7.99 2.50 -27.76
N ALA A 140 -8.10 1.25 -28.20
CA ALA A 140 -7.00 0.29 -28.13
C ALA A 140 -6.98 -0.61 -29.35
N ILE A 141 -5.80 -1.07 -29.74
CA ILE A 141 -5.55 -1.90 -30.94
C ILE A 141 -4.81 -3.17 -30.54
N ALA A 142 -5.10 -4.27 -31.25
CA ALA A 142 -4.26 -5.45 -31.25
C ALA A 142 -3.78 -5.78 -32.68
N ALA A 143 -2.48 -5.95 -32.83
CA ALA A 143 -1.83 -6.23 -34.12
C ALA A 143 -0.82 -7.34 -34.02
N THR A 144 -0.39 -7.87 -35.18
CA THR A 144 0.54 -9.01 -35.26
C THR A 144 1.94 -8.70 -34.74
N ASP A 145 2.32 -7.42 -34.73
CA ASP A 145 3.56 -6.94 -34.10
C ASP A 145 3.41 -5.51 -33.57
N VAL A 146 4.43 -5.06 -32.84
CA VAL A 146 4.40 -3.77 -32.13
C VAL A 146 4.39 -2.56 -33.08
N HIS A 147 5.09 -2.62 -34.20
CA HIS A 147 5.22 -1.50 -35.13
C HIS A 147 3.89 -1.26 -35.86
N ILE A 148 3.24 -2.34 -36.29
CA ILE A 148 1.88 -2.25 -36.90
C ILE A 148 0.90 -1.68 -35.88
N ALA A 149 1.00 -2.07 -34.60
CA ALA A 149 0.12 -1.53 -33.57
C ALA A 149 0.37 -0.03 -33.33
N GLU A 150 1.61 0.42 -33.35
CA GLU A 150 2.00 1.83 -33.18
C GLU A 150 1.56 2.67 -34.41
N ASP A 151 1.85 2.22 -35.63
CA ASP A 151 1.38 2.87 -36.86
C ASP A 151 -0.16 2.96 -36.91
N ALA A 152 -0.84 1.93 -36.46
CA ALA A 152 -2.30 1.92 -36.44
C ALA A 152 -2.90 2.89 -35.41
N LEU A 153 -2.22 3.17 -34.29
CA LEU A 153 -2.67 4.22 -33.35
C LEU A 153 -2.73 5.59 -34.00
N ASP A 154 -1.78 5.90 -34.90
CA ASP A 154 -1.73 7.20 -35.61
C ASP A 154 -2.84 7.33 -36.65
N LEU A 155 -3.41 6.20 -37.09
CA LEU A 155 -4.55 6.17 -38.03
C LEU A 155 -5.92 6.30 -37.33
N ILE A 156 -5.98 6.25 -35.99
CA ILE A 156 -7.22 6.56 -35.27
C ILE A 156 -7.37 8.07 -35.18
N GLU A 157 -8.42 8.58 -35.76
CA GLU A 157 -8.78 10.00 -35.75
C GLU A 157 -9.82 10.26 -34.66
N VAL A 158 -9.52 11.18 -33.75
CA VAL A 158 -10.42 11.58 -32.65
C VAL A 158 -10.71 13.08 -32.80
N GLU A 159 -11.97 13.42 -32.89
CA GLU A 159 -12.45 14.82 -32.92
C GLU A 159 -12.76 15.27 -31.50
N TYR A 160 -12.02 16.27 -31.01
CA TYR A 160 -12.16 16.82 -29.67
C TYR A 160 -12.75 18.25 -29.73
N GLU A 161 -13.60 18.54 -28.74
CA GLU A 161 -13.89 19.92 -28.32
C GLU A 161 -13.14 20.17 -27.02
N VAL A 162 -12.06 20.93 -27.10
CA VAL A 162 -11.17 21.21 -25.96
C VAL A 162 -11.86 22.13 -24.96
N LEU A 163 -11.80 21.79 -23.70
CA LEU A 163 -12.36 22.55 -22.58
C LEU A 163 -11.21 23.11 -21.70
N PRO A 164 -11.45 24.20 -20.95
CA PRO A 164 -10.49 24.68 -19.95
C PRO A 164 -10.22 23.58 -18.90
N PRO A 165 -8.95 23.24 -18.62
CA PRO A 165 -8.63 22.28 -17.57
C PRO A 165 -8.62 22.96 -16.20
N VAL A 166 -8.93 22.17 -15.16
CA VAL A 166 -8.75 22.49 -13.75
C VAL A 166 -7.50 21.77 -13.28
N VAL A 167 -6.41 22.49 -13.02
CA VAL A 167 -5.09 21.87 -12.78
C VAL A 167 -4.54 22.06 -11.37
N THR A 168 -5.09 22.98 -10.59
CA THR A 168 -4.68 23.23 -9.21
C THR A 168 -5.84 23.13 -8.23
N ILE A 169 -5.56 23.02 -6.94
CA ILE A 169 -6.58 23.09 -5.87
C ILE A 169 -7.32 24.43 -5.94
N ASP A 170 -6.60 25.53 -6.18
CA ASP A 170 -7.19 26.87 -6.26
C ASP A 170 -8.14 26.99 -7.46
N ASP A 171 -7.75 26.46 -8.63
CA ASP A 171 -8.64 26.40 -9.80
C ASP A 171 -9.91 25.59 -9.49
N ALA A 172 -9.77 24.45 -8.78
CA ALA A 172 -10.89 23.58 -8.45
C ALA A 172 -11.88 24.20 -7.45
N LEU A 173 -11.36 25.05 -6.53
CA LEU A 173 -12.14 25.71 -5.48
C LEU A 173 -12.64 27.11 -5.89
N ALA A 174 -12.22 27.62 -7.04
CA ALA A 174 -12.66 28.92 -7.53
C ALA A 174 -14.19 28.97 -7.72
N PRO A 175 -14.85 30.10 -7.43
CA PRO A 175 -16.31 30.22 -7.53
C PRO A 175 -16.89 29.96 -8.94
N ASP A 176 -16.08 30.13 -9.97
CA ASP A 176 -16.40 29.94 -11.39
C ASP A 176 -15.66 28.75 -12.02
N ALA A 177 -15.12 27.85 -11.18
CA ALA A 177 -14.43 26.66 -11.63
C ALA A 177 -15.28 25.82 -12.59
N PRO A 178 -14.71 25.34 -13.72
CA PRO A 178 -15.36 24.30 -14.52
C PRO A 178 -15.65 23.06 -13.65
N ILE A 179 -16.86 22.54 -13.70
CA ILE A 179 -17.25 21.33 -12.98
C ILE A 179 -16.88 20.12 -13.84
N LEU A 180 -16.03 19.23 -13.30
CA LEU A 180 -15.55 18.06 -14.04
C LEU A 180 -16.68 17.07 -14.33
N HIS A 181 -17.49 16.78 -13.31
CA HIS A 181 -18.59 15.83 -13.35
C HIS A 181 -19.93 16.60 -13.39
N ASP A 182 -20.40 16.91 -14.60
CA ASP A 182 -21.65 17.62 -14.88
C ASP A 182 -22.72 16.69 -15.49
N ASP A 183 -22.52 15.38 -15.42
CA ASP A 183 -23.34 14.36 -16.06
C ASP A 183 -24.45 13.79 -15.15
N GLY A 184 -24.57 14.30 -13.93
CA GLY A 184 -25.59 13.91 -12.96
C GLY A 184 -25.35 12.57 -12.27
N LEU A 185 -24.19 11.90 -12.50
CA LEU A 185 -23.86 10.64 -11.84
C LEU A 185 -23.50 10.83 -10.36
N ASP A 186 -23.04 12.01 -10.00
CA ASP A 186 -22.81 12.45 -8.62
C ASP A 186 -24.07 12.36 -7.76
N SER A 187 -25.25 12.62 -8.34
CA SER A 187 -26.54 12.51 -7.65
C SER A 187 -26.92 11.08 -7.22
N LEU A 188 -26.22 10.07 -7.73
CA LEU A 188 -26.43 8.67 -7.31
C LEU A 188 -25.82 8.38 -5.94
N VAL A 189 -24.96 9.25 -5.39
CA VAL A 189 -24.30 9.11 -4.08
C VAL A 189 -24.62 10.32 -3.23
N GLU A 190 -25.40 10.15 -2.16
CA GLU A 190 -25.96 11.22 -1.33
C GLU A 190 -24.90 12.25 -0.84
N ASP A 191 -23.70 11.80 -0.49
CA ASP A 191 -22.64 12.65 0.05
C ASP A 191 -21.57 13.04 -0.98
N LEU A 192 -21.84 12.84 -2.29
CA LEU A 192 -20.87 13.14 -3.34
C LEU A 192 -21.16 14.49 -3.98
N PHE A 193 -20.11 15.32 -4.15
CA PHE A 193 -20.19 16.66 -4.74
C PHE A 193 -21.23 17.57 -4.07
N GLN A 194 -21.22 17.59 -2.73
CA GLN A 194 -22.10 18.49 -1.98
C GLN A 194 -21.86 19.96 -2.38
N PRO A 195 -22.95 20.72 -2.62
CA PRO A 195 -22.81 22.14 -2.99
C PRO A 195 -22.07 22.95 -1.93
N VAL A 196 -21.18 23.83 -2.34
CA VAL A 196 -20.55 24.82 -1.48
C VAL A 196 -21.30 26.14 -1.68
N ASP A 197 -21.84 26.71 -0.61
CA ASP A 197 -22.68 27.92 -0.65
C ASP A 197 -23.82 27.84 -1.66
N GLY A 198 -24.40 26.64 -1.83
CA GLY A 198 -25.50 26.38 -2.77
C GLY A 198 -25.08 26.31 -4.25
N ARG A 199 -23.77 26.23 -4.55
CA ARG A 199 -23.22 26.12 -5.91
C ARG A 199 -22.55 24.77 -6.11
N PRO A 200 -22.61 24.16 -7.31
CA PRO A 200 -21.83 22.98 -7.63
C PRO A 200 -20.35 23.21 -7.33
N SER A 201 -19.64 22.18 -6.91
CA SER A 201 -18.21 22.26 -6.58
C SER A 201 -17.44 21.03 -7.09
N ASN A 202 -16.11 21.13 -7.14
CA ASN A 202 -15.20 20.01 -7.38
C ASN A 202 -14.75 19.31 -6.09
N ILE A 203 -15.37 19.62 -4.94
CA ILE A 203 -15.18 18.89 -3.69
C ILE A 203 -16.03 17.63 -3.74
N ALA A 204 -15.40 16.50 -4.05
CA ALA A 204 -16.11 15.23 -4.22
C ALA A 204 -16.63 14.66 -2.90
N ARG A 205 -15.88 14.83 -1.82
CA ARG A 205 -16.24 14.37 -0.47
C ARG A 205 -15.59 15.20 0.61
N THR A 206 -16.21 15.14 1.79
CA THR A 206 -15.63 15.59 3.05
C THR A 206 -15.45 14.41 4.01
N VAL A 207 -14.43 14.48 4.84
CA VAL A 207 -14.16 13.52 5.92
C VAL A 207 -13.94 14.33 7.18
N GLU A 208 -14.67 14.01 8.24
CA GLU A 208 -14.49 14.67 9.54
C GLU A 208 -14.14 13.61 10.60
N MET A 209 -13.10 13.87 11.36
CA MET A 209 -12.63 13.04 12.46
C MET A 209 -12.26 13.94 13.66
N GLY A 210 -12.21 13.35 14.85
CA GLY A 210 -11.82 14.04 16.05
C GLY A 210 -12.84 13.85 17.19
N PHE A 211 -12.61 14.55 18.27
CA PHE A 211 -13.44 14.54 19.48
C PHE A 211 -13.03 15.70 20.42
N GLY A 212 -13.82 15.89 21.50
CA GLY A 212 -13.63 17.00 22.43
C GLY A 212 -14.34 18.26 21.96
N ASP A 213 -13.99 19.41 22.55
CA ASP A 213 -14.48 20.73 22.18
C ASP A 213 -13.30 21.60 21.78
N ILE A 214 -13.24 21.97 20.51
CA ILE A 214 -12.08 22.66 19.94
C ILE A 214 -11.90 24.10 20.48
N GLU A 215 -13.01 24.78 20.76
CA GLU A 215 -12.97 26.13 21.32
C GLU A 215 -12.50 26.10 22.79
N GLU A 216 -12.99 25.10 23.56
CA GLU A 216 -12.50 24.87 24.92
C GLU A 216 -10.99 24.58 24.91
N GLY A 217 -10.52 23.69 24.01
CA GLY A 217 -9.13 23.33 23.91
C GLY A 217 -8.22 24.54 23.60
N PHE A 218 -8.59 25.36 22.63
CA PHE A 218 -7.81 26.58 22.33
C PHE A 218 -7.90 27.63 23.47
N SER A 219 -8.99 27.71 24.23
CA SER A 219 -9.08 28.58 25.37
C SER A 219 -8.13 28.19 26.51
N GLN A 220 -7.74 26.94 26.59
CA GLN A 220 -6.76 26.39 27.55
C GLN A 220 -5.33 26.46 27.04
N SER A 221 -5.11 26.83 25.78
CA SER A 221 -3.79 26.90 25.17
C SER A 221 -3.10 28.21 25.55
N GLU A 222 -1.82 28.14 25.92
CA GLU A 222 -0.98 29.30 26.21
C GLU A 222 -0.10 29.69 25.01
N VAL A 223 0.18 28.72 24.12
CA VAL A 223 0.87 28.93 22.86
C VAL A 223 0.02 28.29 21.75
N VAL A 224 -0.16 29.02 20.65
CA VAL A 224 -0.91 28.55 19.49
C VAL A 224 -0.09 28.80 18.23
N LEU A 225 0.13 27.80 17.45
CA LEU A 225 0.73 27.87 16.11
C LEU A 225 -0.30 27.53 15.04
N GLU A 226 -0.27 28.26 13.94
CA GLU A 226 -1.09 28.03 12.76
C GLU A 226 -0.22 28.15 11.51
N ARG A 227 -0.14 27.07 10.70
CA ARG A 227 0.72 26.97 9.52
C ARG A 227 0.00 26.26 8.38
N VAL A 228 0.50 26.52 7.18
CA VAL A 228 0.04 25.84 5.93
C VAL A 228 1.22 25.13 5.31
N TYR A 229 1.00 23.88 4.93
CA TYR A 229 2.01 23.05 4.27
C TYR A 229 1.46 22.45 2.98
N GLU A 230 2.31 22.32 1.98
CA GLU A 230 1.95 21.75 0.68
C GLU A 230 2.88 20.60 0.29
N THR A 231 2.35 19.60 -0.40
CA THR A 231 3.16 18.56 -1.03
C THR A 231 2.73 18.35 -2.47
N ALA A 232 3.68 18.17 -3.38
CA ALA A 232 3.38 17.87 -4.78
C ALA A 232 2.86 16.42 -4.95
N MET A 233 2.16 16.17 -6.07
CA MET A 233 1.92 14.81 -6.55
C MET A 233 3.24 14.11 -6.85
N SER A 234 3.39 12.86 -6.44
CA SER A 234 4.53 12.02 -6.79
C SER A 234 4.11 10.59 -7.15
N HIS A 235 4.91 9.95 -8.00
CA HIS A 235 4.65 8.60 -8.48
C HIS A 235 5.37 7.56 -7.61
N GLN A 236 4.82 6.35 -7.49
CA GLN A 236 5.41 5.24 -6.71
C GLN A 236 6.78 4.77 -7.22
N GLY A 237 7.18 5.18 -8.41
CA GLY A 237 8.51 4.93 -8.96
C GLY A 237 8.85 3.48 -9.26
N TYR A 238 7.85 2.57 -9.38
CA TYR A 238 8.13 1.16 -9.71
C TYR A 238 8.78 1.02 -11.10
N ILE A 239 9.83 0.18 -11.17
CA ILE A 239 10.63 0.01 -12.39
C ILE A 239 9.86 -0.80 -13.45
N GLU A 240 9.17 -1.88 -13.04
CA GLU A 240 8.33 -2.64 -13.95
C GLU A 240 7.07 -1.85 -14.31
N THR A 241 6.86 -1.59 -15.60
CA THR A 241 5.66 -0.91 -16.11
C THR A 241 4.43 -1.81 -16.00
N HIS A 242 3.22 -1.25 -16.08
CA HIS A 242 1.98 -2.02 -16.13
C HIS A 242 1.92 -2.89 -17.38
N ASN A 243 1.42 -4.11 -17.19
CA ASN A 243 1.24 -5.07 -18.27
C ASN A 243 0.07 -6.01 -17.95
N ALA A 244 -0.58 -6.51 -18.98
CA ALA A 244 -1.60 -7.53 -18.88
C ALA A 244 -1.57 -8.42 -20.14
N THR A 245 -1.62 -9.73 -19.96
CA THR A 245 -1.80 -10.70 -21.03
C THR A 245 -3.12 -11.43 -20.83
N ALA A 246 -3.98 -11.46 -21.84
CA ALA A 246 -5.30 -12.06 -21.75
C ALA A 246 -5.54 -13.11 -22.85
N ILE A 247 -6.23 -14.17 -22.47
CA ILE A 247 -6.90 -15.09 -23.39
C ILE A 247 -8.38 -15.09 -23.06
N TRP A 248 -9.22 -14.76 -24.04
CA TRP A 248 -10.67 -14.99 -23.99
C TRP A 248 -11.02 -16.17 -24.88
N SER A 249 -11.30 -17.30 -24.26
CA SER A 249 -11.58 -18.55 -24.95
C SER A 249 -12.98 -18.58 -25.57
N GLN A 250 -13.19 -19.47 -26.56
CA GLN A 250 -14.48 -19.60 -27.25
C GLN A 250 -15.63 -20.09 -26.34
N ASP A 251 -15.29 -20.75 -25.23
CA ASP A 251 -16.24 -21.19 -24.19
C ASP A 251 -16.65 -20.06 -23.22
N GLY A 252 -16.15 -18.82 -23.44
CA GLY A 252 -16.45 -17.64 -22.63
C GLY A 252 -15.51 -17.42 -21.45
N LYS A 253 -14.57 -18.33 -21.18
CA LYS A 253 -13.61 -18.20 -20.07
C LYS A 253 -12.45 -17.30 -20.41
N ILE A 254 -11.96 -16.60 -19.38
CA ILE A 254 -10.83 -15.67 -19.48
C ILE A 254 -9.72 -16.11 -18.53
N THR A 255 -8.50 -16.15 -19.06
CA THR A 255 -7.29 -16.24 -18.25
C THR A 255 -6.47 -14.95 -18.42
N LEU A 256 -6.13 -14.31 -17.30
CA LEU A 256 -5.33 -13.10 -17.24
C LEU A 256 -4.01 -13.39 -16.50
N TRP A 257 -2.90 -12.97 -17.09
CA TRP A 257 -1.60 -12.82 -16.42
C TRP A 257 -1.33 -11.34 -16.25
N THR A 258 -0.99 -10.90 -15.05
CA THR A 258 -0.78 -9.47 -14.78
C THR A 258 0.21 -9.24 -13.65
N SER A 259 0.94 -8.13 -13.73
CA SER A 259 1.76 -7.61 -12.65
C SER A 259 0.87 -6.84 -11.67
N THR A 260 0.50 -7.47 -10.57
CA THR A 260 -0.45 -6.92 -9.59
C THR A 260 -0.03 -7.21 -8.15
N GLN A 261 -0.50 -6.42 -7.20
CA GLN A 261 -0.37 -6.66 -5.77
C GLN A 261 -1.48 -7.57 -5.20
N GLY A 262 -2.48 -7.97 -6.03
CA GLY A 262 -3.58 -8.81 -5.54
C GLY A 262 -4.47 -9.35 -6.65
N ALA A 263 -4.30 -10.64 -6.99
CA ALA A 263 -5.03 -11.30 -8.07
C ALA A 263 -6.57 -11.28 -7.87
N PHE A 264 -7.03 -11.44 -6.63
CA PHE A 264 -8.47 -11.47 -6.32
C PHE A 264 -9.14 -10.11 -6.51
N GLY A 265 -8.46 -9.00 -6.15
CA GLY A 265 -8.93 -7.64 -6.41
C GLY A 265 -9.04 -7.36 -7.91
N ILE A 266 -8.04 -7.79 -8.70
CA ILE A 266 -8.10 -7.70 -10.18
C ILE A 266 -9.27 -8.52 -10.71
N ARG A 267 -9.46 -9.77 -10.26
CA ARG A 267 -10.59 -10.62 -10.68
C ARG A 267 -11.93 -9.94 -10.44
N GLN A 268 -12.14 -9.38 -9.25
CA GLN A 268 -13.38 -8.69 -8.90
C GLN A 268 -13.63 -7.45 -9.78
N ASN A 269 -12.59 -6.62 -9.98
CA ASN A 269 -12.71 -5.40 -10.77
C ASN A 269 -12.94 -5.71 -12.26
N VAL A 270 -12.19 -6.65 -12.85
CA VAL A 270 -12.35 -7.03 -14.26
C VAL A 270 -13.72 -7.69 -14.50
N SER A 271 -14.15 -8.59 -13.60
CA SER A 271 -15.48 -9.21 -13.64
C SER A 271 -16.59 -8.14 -13.68
N ARG A 272 -16.51 -7.14 -12.81
CA ARG A 272 -17.48 -6.04 -12.74
C ARG A 272 -17.46 -5.16 -13.98
N VAL A 273 -16.29 -4.73 -14.42
CA VAL A 273 -16.11 -3.84 -15.58
C VAL A 273 -16.58 -4.49 -16.87
N LEU A 274 -16.36 -5.80 -17.03
CA LEU A 274 -16.76 -6.55 -18.23
C LEU A 274 -18.14 -7.22 -18.10
N GLY A 275 -18.79 -7.15 -16.95
CA GLY A 275 -20.11 -7.77 -16.73
C GLY A 275 -20.08 -9.30 -16.82
N ILE A 276 -18.98 -9.94 -16.42
CA ILE A 276 -18.78 -11.39 -16.50
C ILE A 276 -18.81 -12.06 -15.12
N SER A 277 -19.10 -13.35 -15.08
CA SER A 277 -19.06 -14.13 -13.84
C SER A 277 -17.63 -14.25 -13.28
N LEU A 278 -17.48 -14.19 -11.95
CA LEU A 278 -16.19 -14.45 -11.28
C LEU A 278 -15.63 -15.85 -11.62
N GLY A 279 -16.51 -16.85 -11.79
CA GLY A 279 -16.13 -18.24 -12.11
C GLY A 279 -15.61 -18.42 -13.55
N ASP A 280 -15.83 -17.42 -14.42
CA ASP A 280 -15.33 -17.46 -15.80
C ASP A 280 -14.01 -16.69 -15.98
N LEU A 281 -13.47 -16.14 -14.88
CA LEU A 281 -12.24 -15.34 -14.89
C LEU A 281 -11.21 -15.90 -13.91
N ARG A 282 -10.10 -16.40 -14.46
CA ARG A 282 -8.90 -16.78 -13.72
C ARG A 282 -7.84 -15.69 -13.84
N VAL A 283 -7.29 -15.24 -12.72
CA VAL A 283 -6.17 -14.28 -12.67
C VAL A 283 -4.93 -14.94 -12.09
N ILE A 284 -3.87 -14.96 -12.85
CA ILE A 284 -2.56 -15.51 -12.50
C ILE A 284 -1.61 -14.33 -12.24
N PRO A 285 -1.21 -14.09 -10.98
CA PRO A 285 -0.24 -13.05 -10.70
C PRO A 285 1.14 -13.48 -11.21
N ALA A 286 1.81 -12.60 -11.96
CA ALA A 286 3.21 -12.76 -12.32
C ALA A 286 4.12 -12.31 -11.17
N GLU A 287 5.44 -12.51 -11.31
CA GLU A 287 6.40 -11.80 -10.47
C GLU A 287 6.21 -10.28 -10.65
N ILE A 288 6.49 -9.52 -9.60
CA ILE A 288 6.23 -8.08 -9.60
C ILE A 288 7.52 -7.28 -9.38
N GLY A 289 7.79 -6.34 -10.28
CA GLY A 289 8.95 -5.44 -10.26
C GLY A 289 8.66 -4.10 -9.58
N GLY A 290 8.11 -4.17 -8.35
CA GLY A 290 7.66 -3.02 -7.57
C GLY A 290 6.20 -2.68 -7.83
N GLY A 291 5.57 -2.05 -6.83
CA GLY A 291 4.16 -1.64 -6.92
C GLY A 291 3.84 -0.51 -5.94
N PHE A 292 4.25 -0.65 -4.68
CA PHE A 292 4.13 0.35 -3.61
C PHE A 292 2.72 0.93 -3.42
N GLY A 293 1.68 0.22 -3.90
CA GLY A 293 0.29 0.65 -3.91
C GLY A 293 -0.26 0.96 -5.31
N GLY A 294 0.58 1.33 -6.29
CA GLY A 294 0.16 1.66 -7.66
C GLY A 294 -0.41 0.50 -8.46
N LYS A 295 -0.06 -0.76 -8.10
CA LYS A 295 -0.54 -1.97 -8.79
C LYS A 295 -1.67 -2.69 -8.04
N THR A 296 -2.51 -1.94 -7.33
CA THR A 296 -3.72 -2.45 -6.65
C THR A 296 -5.01 -2.22 -7.45
N VAL A 297 -4.94 -1.49 -8.55
CA VAL A 297 -6.06 -1.12 -9.42
C VAL A 297 -5.87 -1.65 -10.83
N VAL A 298 -6.97 -1.81 -11.59
CA VAL A 298 -6.94 -2.23 -12.99
C VAL A 298 -6.70 -1.06 -13.92
N TYR A 299 -5.89 -1.27 -14.98
CA TYR A 299 -5.66 -0.32 -16.07
C TYR A 299 -5.77 -0.99 -17.44
N LEU A 300 -5.05 -2.09 -17.66
CA LEU A 300 -4.91 -2.75 -18.96
C LEU A 300 -5.70 -4.06 -19.08
N GLU A 301 -6.05 -4.68 -17.97
CA GLU A 301 -6.59 -6.03 -17.91
C GLU A 301 -7.93 -6.15 -18.69
N PRO A 302 -8.93 -5.25 -18.51
CA PRO A 302 -10.16 -5.31 -19.29
C PRO A 302 -9.93 -5.04 -20.78
N ILE A 303 -8.98 -4.14 -21.10
CA ILE A 303 -8.64 -3.79 -22.49
C ILE A 303 -8.01 -5.01 -23.19
N ALA A 304 -7.03 -5.67 -22.56
CA ALA A 304 -6.40 -6.87 -23.08
C ALA A 304 -7.43 -8.01 -23.30
N ALA A 305 -8.37 -8.17 -22.36
CA ALA A 305 -9.45 -9.16 -22.47
C ALA A 305 -10.38 -8.87 -23.67
N LEU A 306 -10.83 -7.64 -23.86
CA LEU A 306 -11.68 -7.25 -24.99
C LEU A 306 -10.96 -7.38 -26.33
N LEU A 307 -9.70 -6.97 -26.41
CA LEU A 307 -8.87 -7.16 -27.60
C LEU A 307 -8.69 -8.67 -27.92
N SER A 308 -8.50 -9.50 -26.90
CA SER A 308 -8.42 -10.95 -27.07
C SER A 308 -9.74 -11.54 -27.59
N ARG A 309 -10.88 -11.10 -27.04
CA ARG A 309 -12.21 -11.52 -27.49
C ARG A 309 -12.45 -11.20 -28.98
N LYS A 310 -12.13 -9.96 -29.40
CA LYS A 310 -12.34 -9.52 -30.78
C LYS A 310 -11.40 -10.15 -31.79
N SER A 311 -10.13 -10.37 -31.42
CA SER A 311 -9.11 -10.99 -32.29
C SER A 311 -9.15 -12.51 -32.31
N GLY A 312 -9.76 -13.15 -31.32
CA GLY A 312 -9.71 -14.61 -31.11
C GLY A 312 -8.30 -15.13 -30.79
N ARG A 313 -7.39 -14.28 -30.30
CA ARG A 313 -5.99 -14.59 -30.01
C ARG A 313 -5.58 -14.09 -28.63
N PRO A 314 -4.54 -14.67 -28.00
CA PRO A 314 -3.93 -14.09 -26.81
C PRO A 314 -3.38 -12.70 -27.13
N VAL A 315 -3.65 -11.72 -26.26
CA VAL A 315 -3.19 -10.34 -26.43
C VAL A 315 -2.39 -9.91 -25.21
N GLN A 316 -1.19 -9.35 -25.44
CA GLN A 316 -0.39 -8.68 -24.42
C GLN A 316 -0.40 -7.18 -24.63
N VAL A 317 -0.77 -6.43 -23.59
CA VAL A 317 -0.68 -4.96 -23.55
C VAL A 317 0.33 -4.57 -22.49
N THR A 318 1.29 -3.73 -22.84
CA THR A 318 2.33 -3.24 -21.93
C THR A 318 2.47 -1.74 -22.10
N MET A 319 2.43 -0.98 -21.00
CA MET A 319 2.70 0.46 -20.99
C MET A 319 4.19 0.73 -21.15
N ASN A 320 4.54 1.80 -21.85
CA ASN A 320 5.86 2.42 -21.75
C ASN A 320 5.96 3.33 -20.51
N ARG A 321 7.11 3.96 -20.23
CA ARG A 321 7.30 4.76 -19.02
C ARG A 321 6.46 6.05 -19.02
N THR A 322 6.35 6.71 -20.14
CA THR A 322 5.52 7.90 -20.30
C THR A 322 4.05 7.58 -20.01
N GLU A 323 3.53 6.48 -20.56
CA GLU A 323 2.16 6.04 -20.29
C GLU A 323 1.93 5.71 -18.80
N VAL A 324 2.92 5.15 -18.12
CA VAL A 324 2.83 4.90 -16.68
C VAL A 324 2.72 6.22 -15.91
N LEU A 325 3.55 7.21 -16.21
CA LEU A 325 3.53 8.49 -15.50
C LEU A 325 2.27 9.34 -15.83
N GLU A 326 1.84 9.35 -17.09
CA GLU A 326 0.70 10.17 -17.54
C GLU A 326 -0.68 9.52 -17.31
N ALA A 327 -0.75 8.19 -17.17
CA ALA A 327 -2.05 7.49 -17.20
C ALA A 327 -2.28 6.50 -16.03
N THR A 328 -1.35 6.39 -15.08
CA THR A 328 -1.59 5.67 -13.82
C THR A 328 -1.64 6.63 -12.64
N GLY A 329 -2.18 6.19 -11.52
CA GLY A 329 -2.42 7.07 -10.39
C GLY A 329 -1.16 7.35 -9.57
N PRO A 330 -0.76 8.63 -9.41
CA PRO A 330 0.22 9.08 -8.42
C PRO A 330 -0.38 9.10 -7.01
N THR A 331 0.39 9.49 -5.98
CA THR A 331 -0.17 9.99 -4.73
C THR A 331 -0.74 11.39 -4.91
N SER A 332 -1.54 11.85 -3.95
CA SER A 332 -2.14 13.19 -4.00
C SER A 332 -1.07 14.29 -3.83
N GLY A 333 -1.21 15.38 -4.58
CA GLY A 333 -0.79 16.69 -4.13
C GLY A 333 -1.71 17.15 -3.00
N THR A 334 -1.19 17.90 -2.01
CA THR A 334 -1.96 18.25 -0.82
C THR A 334 -1.69 19.66 -0.35
N ARG A 335 -2.69 20.24 0.31
CA ARG A 335 -2.54 21.45 1.11
C ARG A 335 -3.14 21.19 2.50
N SER A 336 -2.32 21.39 3.54
CA SER A 336 -2.65 21.06 4.92
C SER A 336 -2.57 22.33 5.78
N PHE A 337 -3.69 22.71 6.38
CA PHE A 337 -3.76 23.80 7.38
C PHE A 337 -3.73 23.15 8.75
N VAL A 338 -2.74 23.49 9.56
CA VAL A 338 -2.53 22.90 10.88
C VAL A 338 -2.49 24.00 11.92
N LYS A 339 -3.41 23.90 12.89
CA LYS A 339 -3.45 24.78 14.06
C LYS A 339 -3.34 23.91 15.31
N ILE A 340 -2.29 24.12 16.10
CA ILE A 340 -2.02 23.38 17.34
C ILE A 340 -1.89 24.34 18.50
N GLY A 341 -2.56 24.02 19.62
CA GLY A 341 -2.49 24.72 20.88
C GLY A 341 -1.84 23.84 21.96
N ALA A 342 -0.92 24.43 22.72
CA ALA A 342 -0.23 23.78 23.82
C ALA A 342 -0.12 24.64 25.08
N THR A 343 0.14 24.02 26.23
CA THR A 343 0.59 24.72 27.44
C THR A 343 2.07 25.07 27.34
N ARG A 344 2.57 25.93 28.23
CA ARG A 344 4.00 26.29 28.28
C ARG A 344 4.90 25.12 28.68
N GLU A 345 4.34 24.13 29.39
CA GLU A 345 5.04 22.90 29.74
C GLU A 345 5.10 21.90 28.57
N GLY A 346 4.55 22.25 27.39
CA GLY A 346 4.62 21.41 26.18
C GLY A 346 3.50 20.38 26.03
N LYS A 347 2.44 20.43 26.86
CA LYS A 347 1.25 19.57 26.64
C LYS A 347 0.39 20.10 25.52
N ILE A 348 0.17 19.31 24.49
CA ILE A 348 -0.76 19.61 23.40
C ILE A 348 -2.19 19.45 23.92
N VAL A 349 -2.98 20.50 23.84
CA VAL A 349 -4.37 20.53 24.35
C VAL A 349 -5.40 20.62 23.23
N ALA A 350 -5.05 21.23 22.09
CA ALA A 350 -5.95 21.36 20.95
C ALA A 350 -5.25 21.17 19.62
N ALA A 351 -5.94 20.60 18.63
CA ALA A 351 -5.50 20.57 17.23
C ALA A 351 -6.71 20.73 16.29
N ASP A 352 -6.66 21.71 15.39
CA ASP A 352 -7.62 21.92 14.31
C ASP A 352 -6.89 21.80 12.97
N ILE A 353 -7.23 20.79 12.17
CA ILE A 353 -6.52 20.45 10.95
C ILE A 353 -7.49 20.41 9.78
N ARG A 354 -7.18 21.10 8.68
CA ARG A 354 -7.87 20.96 7.41
C ARG A 354 -6.92 20.40 6.35
N LEU A 355 -7.31 19.30 5.73
CA LEU A 355 -6.54 18.58 4.72
C LEU A 355 -7.26 18.68 3.37
N GLU A 356 -6.63 19.25 2.37
CA GLU A 356 -7.09 19.36 1.00
C GLU A 356 -6.24 18.43 0.13
N TYR A 357 -6.87 17.38 -0.43
CA TYR A 357 -6.18 16.33 -1.17
C TYR A 357 -6.70 16.23 -2.60
N GLU A 358 -5.80 16.33 -3.56
CA GLU A 358 -6.10 16.12 -4.96
C GLU A 358 -6.50 14.65 -5.22
N ALA A 359 -7.68 14.42 -5.79
CA ALA A 359 -8.16 13.08 -6.16
C ALA A 359 -7.75 12.67 -7.58
N GLY A 360 -7.31 13.63 -8.38
CA GLY A 360 -7.26 13.50 -9.83
C GLY A 360 -8.68 13.54 -10.43
N ALA A 361 -8.88 13.00 -11.61
CA ALA A 361 -10.12 13.13 -12.36
C ALA A 361 -11.35 12.46 -11.75
N TYR A 362 -11.19 11.58 -10.78
CA TYR A 362 -12.28 10.84 -10.14
C TYR A 362 -12.12 10.81 -8.62
N PRO A 363 -13.23 10.81 -7.86
CA PRO A 363 -13.22 10.80 -6.40
C PRO A 363 -12.39 9.65 -5.79
N GLY A 364 -11.90 9.84 -4.58
CA GLY A 364 -11.24 8.82 -3.78
C GLY A 364 -9.73 9.06 -3.63
N SER A 365 -9.34 10.26 -3.21
CA SER A 365 -8.00 10.53 -2.68
C SER A 365 -7.76 9.76 -1.37
N PRO A 366 -6.52 9.66 -0.89
CA PRO A 366 -6.23 9.03 0.40
C PRO A 366 -6.49 9.94 1.61
N VAL A 367 -7.29 10.99 1.50
CA VAL A 367 -7.54 12.00 2.55
C VAL A 367 -8.03 11.38 3.87
N ALA A 368 -8.90 10.36 3.82
CA ALA A 368 -9.35 9.66 5.03
C ALA A 368 -8.19 8.91 5.74
N GLY A 369 -7.21 8.43 4.99
CA GLY A 369 -5.97 7.87 5.53
C GLY A 369 -5.13 8.94 6.22
N GLY A 370 -4.93 10.08 5.55
CA GLY A 370 -4.24 11.24 6.12
C GLY A 370 -4.90 11.76 7.40
N ALA A 371 -6.23 11.94 7.39
CA ALA A 371 -6.96 12.39 8.58
C ALA A 371 -6.80 11.43 9.77
N ARG A 372 -6.78 10.12 9.51
CA ARG A 372 -6.60 9.11 10.56
C ARG A 372 -5.19 9.09 11.14
N CYS A 373 -4.19 9.37 10.33
CA CYS A 373 -2.78 9.30 10.71
C CYS A 373 -2.24 10.61 11.29
N ALA A 374 -2.77 11.77 10.90
CA ALA A 374 -2.24 13.10 11.22
C ALA A 374 -1.83 13.30 12.69
N LEU A 375 -2.64 12.81 13.63
CA LEU A 375 -2.37 12.87 15.08
C LEU A 375 -2.12 11.46 15.66
N GLY A 376 -1.87 10.46 14.82
CA GLY A 376 -1.72 9.07 15.25
C GLY A 376 -0.64 8.85 16.31
N PRO A 377 0.52 9.51 16.28
CA PRO A 377 1.54 9.40 17.33
C PRO A 377 1.16 10.03 18.67
N TYR A 378 0.13 10.90 18.75
CA TYR A 378 -0.06 11.81 19.86
C TYR A 378 -1.44 11.72 20.52
N VAL A 379 -1.47 12.06 21.81
CA VAL A 379 -2.70 12.24 22.58
C VAL A 379 -3.05 13.75 22.57
N VAL A 380 -4.16 14.10 21.92
CA VAL A 380 -4.70 15.46 21.87
C VAL A 380 -6.14 15.44 22.35
N PRO A 381 -6.47 16.05 23.50
CA PRO A 381 -7.80 15.97 24.12
C PRO A 381 -8.92 16.60 23.29
N HIS A 382 -8.62 17.70 22.59
CA HIS A 382 -9.59 18.42 21.78
C HIS A 382 -9.06 18.50 20.34
N GLN A 383 -9.69 17.78 19.43
CA GLN A 383 -9.20 17.68 18.05
C GLN A 383 -10.34 17.67 17.04
N ARG A 384 -10.13 18.38 15.93
CA ARG A 384 -10.96 18.34 14.74
C ARG A 384 -10.06 18.20 13.50
N ILE A 385 -10.36 17.25 12.65
CA ILE A 385 -9.66 17.03 11.38
C ILE A 385 -10.71 17.00 10.28
N LEU A 386 -10.69 17.99 9.38
CA LEU A 386 -11.54 18.09 8.22
C LEU A 386 -10.73 17.78 6.97
N GLY A 387 -11.09 16.73 6.24
CA GLY A 387 -10.48 16.34 4.98
C GLY A 387 -11.38 16.64 3.78
N LEU A 388 -10.83 17.21 2.72
CA LEU A 388 -11.50 17.49 1.46
C LEU A 388 -10.88 16.63 0.34
N ASP A 389 -11.74 15.91 -0.38
CA ASP A 389 -11.40 15.10 -1.57
C ASP A 389 -11.73 15.92 -2.82
N ILE A 390 -10.71 16.44 -3.53
CA ILE A 390 -10.89 17.46 -4.56
C ILE A 390 -10.54 16.87 -5.93
N VAL A 391 -11.51 16.89 -6.88
CA VAL A 391 -11.28 16.42 -8.25
C VAL A 391 -10.72 17.53 -9.15
N LEU A 392 -9.80 17.13 -10.02
CA LEU A 392 -9.15 18.01 -11.00
C LEU A 392 -8.63 17.21 -12.20
N ASN A 393 -8.25 17.89 -13.30
CA ASN A 393 -7.89 17.27 -14.58
C ASN A 393 -6.47 16.63 -14.56
N ARG A 394 -6.27 15.68 -13.65
CA ARG A 394 -5.05 14.86 -13.48
C ARG A 394 -5.42 13.38 -13.39
N PRO A 395 -4.49 12.44 -13.61
CA PRO A 395 -4.75 11.02 -13.41
C PRO A 395 -5.34 10.76 -12.01
N LYS A 396 -6.36 9.86 -11.93
CA LYS A 396 -6.94 9.49 -10.65
C LYS A 396 -5.87 8.93 -9.72
N THR A 397 -5.77 9.48 -8.52
CA THR A 397 -4.79 9.04 -7.53
C THR A 397 -4.93 7.56 -7.17
N ALA A 398 -3.80 6.89 -7.00
CA ALA A 398 -3.72 5.54 -6.48
C ALA A 398 -3.07 5.53 -5.08
N ALA A 399 -3.00 4.37 -4.47
CA ALA A 399 -2.26 4.21 -3.23
C ALA A 399 -0.76 4.39 -3.48
N TYR A 400 -0.10 5.10 -2.59
CA TYR A 400 1.34 5.10 -2.47
C TYR A 400 1.68 4.90 -1.00
N ARG A 401 2.40 3.85 -0.68
CA ARG A 401 2.97 3.44 0.62
C ARG A 401 2.54 4.34 1.79
N ALA A 402 1.78 3.85 2.75
CA ALA A 402 1.06 4.62 3.79
C ALA A 402 0.13 5.73 3.23
N PRO A 403 -0.88 5.40 2.40
CA PRO A 403 -1.64 6.39 1.63
C PRO A 403 -2.23 7.51 2.49
N GLY A 404 -1.78 8.73 2.25
CA GLY A 404 -2.20 9.96 2.92
C GLY A 404 -1.37 10.35 4.14
N ALA A 405 -0.75 9.40 4.85
CA ALA A 405 0.01 9.66 6.07
C ALA A 405 1.24 10.57 5.85
N PRO A 406 2.11 10.35 4.82
CA PRO A 406 3.31 11.17 4.68
C PRO A 406 3.04 12.67 4.63
N ALA A 407 2.00 13.10 3.89
CA ALA A 407 1.68 14.52 3.73
C ALA A 407 1.03 15.13 5.00
N SER A 408 0.09 14.40 5.65
CA SER A 408 -0.57 14.91 6.85
C SER A 408 0.35 14.94 8.06
N GLU A 409 1.19 13.91 8.22
CA GLU A 409 2.15 13.88 9.33
C GLU A 409 3.34 14.84 9.11
N PHE A 410 3.76 15.07 7.84
CA PHE A 410 4.71 16.14 7.53
C PHE A 410 4.27 17.49 8.13
N ALA A 411 3.04 17.88 7.86
CA ALA A 411 2.51 19.15 8.33
C ALA A 411 2.44 19.24 9.87
N VAL A 412 2.01 18.16 10.53
CA VAL A 412 1.93 18.09 12.00
C VAL A 412 3.32 18.08 12.63
N GLU A 413 4.23 17.23 12.13
CA GLU A 413 5.58 17.07 12.68
C GLU A 413 6.44 18.35 12.53
N ALA A 414 6.23 19.11 11.44
CA ALA A 414 6.89 20.39 11.23
C ALA A 414 6.38 21.46 12.23
N VAL A 415 5.06 21.48 12.52
CA VAL A 415 4.50 22.37 13.55
C VAL A 415 4.99 21.98 14.95
N LEU A 416 5.11 20.69 15.24
CA LEU A 416 5.61 20.23 16.54
C LEU A 416 7.09 20.56 16.77
N ASP A 417 7.89 20.52 15.72
CA ASP A 417 9.29 20.93 15.78
C ASP A 417 9.42 22.44 16.07
N GLU A 418 8.62 23.27 15.38
CA GLU A 418 8.55 24.72 15.67
C GLU A 418 8.03 24.99 17.07
N LEU A 419 7.05 24.24 17.55
CA LEU A 419 6.51 24.35 18.91
C LEU A 419 7.58 24.00 19.96
N ALA A 420 8.37 22.96 19.74
CA ALA A 420 9.47 22.56 20.63
C ALA A 420 10.50 23.67 20.77
N GLU A 421 10.90 24.30 19.64
CA GLU A 421 11.81 25.45 19.64
C GLU A 421 11.23 26.65 20.41
N MET A 422 9.96 27.02 20.16
CA MET A 422 9.30 28.14 20.82
C MET A 422 9.19 27.98 22.34
N LEU A 423 9.09 26.73 22.80
CA LEU A 423 8.98 26.37 24.21
C LEU A 423 10.34 26.10 24.89
N ASP A 424 11.44 26.11 24.12
CA ASP A 424 12.79 25.70 24.58
C ASP A 424 12.80 24.27 25.16
N ILE A 425 12.08 23.37 24.49
CA ILE A 425 11.97 21.93 24.85
C ILE A 425 12.66 21.08 23.76
N ASP A 426 13.40 20.04 24.18
CA ASP A 426 13.97 19.08 23.23
C ASP A 426 12.88 18.47 22.35
N PRO A 427 13.05 18.41 21.01
CA PRO A 427 12.02 17.90 20.10
C PRO A 427 11.51 16.50 20.45
N MET A 428 12.39 15.60 20.95
CA MET A 428 11.95 14.25 21.35
C MET A 428 11.30 14.25 22.72
N GLU A 429 11.69 15.16 23.65
CA GLU A 429 11.02 15.33 24.92
C GLU A 429 9.58 15.84 24.75
N LEU A 430 9.34 16.81 23.85
CA LEU A 430 7.99 17.26 23.51
C LEU A 430 7.13 16.11 23.00
N ARG A 431 7.70 15.24 22.13
CA ARG A 431 7.02 14.08 21.59
C ARG A 431 6.73 13.02 22.66
N ASP A 432 7.66 12.75 23.57
CA ASP A 432 7.44 11.80 24.68
C ASP A 432 6.32 12.26 25.64
N MET A 433 6.30 13.55 25.96
CA MET A 433 5.23 14.10 26.81
C MET A 433 3.83 13.88 26.24
N ASN A 434 3.70 13.85 24.91
CA ASN A 434 2.42 13.75 24.21
C ASN A 434 2.20 12.41 23.52
N ALA A 435 3.11 11.44 23.70
CA ALA A 435 3.08 10.17 23.00
C ALA A 435 1.82 9.35 23.31
N ALA A 436 1.20 8.81 22.27
CA ALA A 436 0.09 7.87 22.38
C ALA A 436 0.60 6.50 22.86
N VAL A 437 -0.13 5.88 23.78
CA VAL A 437 0.14 4.56 24.33
C VAL A 437 -1.07 3.63 24.24
N GLU A 438 -0.92 2.39 24.69
CA GLU A 438 -2.03 1.43 24.74
C GLU A 438 -3.21 2.00 25.52
N GLY A 439 -4.41 1.92 24.93
CA GLY A 439 -5.66 2.40 25.49
C GLY A 439 -6.05 3.82 25.09
N ASP A 440 -5.14 4.63 24.58
CA ASP A 440 -5.43 5.99 24.13
C ASP A 440 -6.32 5.99 22.88
N ARG A 441 -7.17 7.02 22.79
CA ARG A 441 -8.13 7.17 21.70
C ARG A 441 -7.50 7.93 20.53
N ARG A 442 -7.67 7.37 19.32
CA ARG A 442 -7.28 8.00 18.06
C ARG A 442 -8.38 8.90 17.51
N SER A 443 -8.01 9.75 16.54
CA SER A 443 -8.93 10.67 15.84
C SER A 443 -10.15 9.97 15.20
N ASP A 444 -10.00 8.71 14.73
CA ASP A 444 -11.08 7.90 14.15
C ASP A 444 -11.97 7.20 15.20
N GLY A 445 -11.77 7.50 16.49
CA GLY A 445 -12.53 6.92 17.61
C GLY A 445 -12.07 5.53 18.05
N ALA A 446 -11.16 4.88 17.32
CA ALA A 446 -10.57 3.61 17.76
C ALA A 446 -9.56 3.86 18.89
N THR A 447 -9.17 2.79 19.59
CA THR A 447 -8.14 2.84 20.63
C THR A 447 -6.87 2.14 20.17
N HIS A 448 -5.73 2.67 20.60
CA HIS A 448 -4.46 1.98 20.41
C HIS A 448 -4.46 0.64 21.19
N GLY A 449 -3.98 -0.43 20.53
CA GLY A 449 -3.60 -1.66 21.23
C GLY A 449 -2.21 -1.55 21.83
N SER A 450 -1.57 -2.69 22.11
CA SER A 450 -0.16 -2.71 22.46
C SER A 450 0.68 -2.11 21.34
N VAL A 451 1.47 -1.08 21.61
CA VAL A 451 2.29 -0.31 20.66
C VAL A 451 3.59 0.14 21.30
N GLY A 452 4.66 0.25 20.50
CA GLY A 452 6.01 0.61 20.95
C GLY A 452 6.36 2.08 20.66
N SER A 453 5.42 3.02 20.81
CA SER A 453 5.65 4.45 20.54
C SER A 453 6.73 5.02 21.47
N ARG A 454 6.63 4.77 22.79
CA ARG A 454 7.62 5.26 23.78
C ARG A 454 8.97 4.61 23.62
N GLU A 455 9.01 3.31 23.30
CA GLU A 455 10.25 2.58 23.04
C GLU A 455 10.98 3.15 21.82
N VAL A 456 10.24 3.52 20.77
CA VAL A 456 10.79 4.22 19.61
C VAL A 456 11.33 5.59 19.99
N ILE A 457 10.58 6.39 20.75
CA ILE A 457 11.01 7.72 21.23
C ILE A 457 12.26 7.61 22.10
N THR A 458 12.27 6.71 23.09
CA THR A 458 13.42 6.50 23.99
C THR A 458 14.65 6.07 23.19
N THR A 459 14.50 5.08 22.30
CA THR A 459 15.60 4.61 21.44
C THR A 459 16.15 5.74 20.56
N THR A 460 15.28 6.62 20.04
CA THR A 460 15.68 7.77 19.23
C THR A 460 16.45 8.79 20.06
N SER A 461 15.92 9.15 21.24
CA SER A 461 16.52 10.13 22.14
C SER A 461 17.90 9.69 22.65
N GLU A 462 18.11 8.40 22.86
CA GLU A 462 19.36 7.82 23.32
C GLU A 462 20.35 7.49 22.19
N HIS A 463 19.88 7.52 20.93
CA HIS A 463 20.71 7.09 19.80
C HIS A 463 21.94 8.00 19.61
N PRO A 464 23.14 7.43 19.35
CA PRO A 464 24.35 8.24 19.13
C PRO A 464 24.27 9.24 18.00
N HIS A 465 23.43 9.00 16.96
CA HIS A 465 23.17 9.96 15.91
C HIS A 465 22.45 11.20 16.47
N TYR A 466 21.38 11.03 17.25
CA TYR A 466 20.62 12.14 17.83
C TYR A 466 21.46 12.97 18.78
N ARG A 467 22.35 12.33 19.56
CA ARG A 467 23.22 12.99 20.56
C ARG A 467 24.52 13.58 20.00
N ALA A 468 24.86 13.28 18.73
CA ALA A 468 26.10 13.77 18.13
C ALA A 468 26.08 15.30 17.97
N GLU A 469 27.18 15.97 18.27
CA GLU A 469 27.35 17.41 18.05
C GLU A 469 27.51 17.71 16.55
N ILE A 470 26.82 18.75 16.05
CA ILE A 470 27.01 19.28 14.71
C ILE A 470 27.96 20.47 14.80
N THR A 471 29.09 20.37 14.16
CA THR A 471 30.15 21.41 14.18
C THR A 471 30.36 22.09 12.82
N ARG A 472 29.77 21.54 11.76
CA ARG A 472 29.91 22.05 10.40
C ARG A 472 28.83 23.10 10.11
N LYS A 473 29.24 24.23 9.50
CA LYS A 473 28.33 25.28 9.04
C LYS A 473 27.35 24.77 7.99
N ASP A 474 26.15 25.32 7.97
CA ASP A 474 25.06 24.99 7.04
C ASP A 474 24.72 23.47 7.04
N VAL A 475 24.99 22.79 8.17
CA VAL A 475 24.56 21.43 8.45
C VAL A 475 23.58 21.48 9.63
N GLY A 476 22.46 20.78 9.50
CA GLY A 476 21.44 20.71 10.56
C GLY A 476 20.90 19.29 10.72
N ARG A 477 20.31 19.05 11.88
CA ARG A 477 19.65 17.81 12.27
C ARG A 477 18.17 18.02 12.43
N GLY A 478 17.37 17.12 11.81
CA GLY A 478 15.93 17.06 12.03
C GLY A 478 15.51 15.69 12.48
N VAL A 479 14.43 15.65 13.23
CA VAL A 479 13.78 14.42 13.69
C VAL A 479 12.28 14.53 13.45
N ALA A 480 11.65 13.40 13.16
CA ALA A 480 10.20 13.30 13.06
C ALA A 480 9.71 11.89 13.42
N MET A 481 8.50 11.84 13.99
CA MET A 481 7.77 10.58 14.19
C MET A 481 7.01 10.19 12.92
N GLY A 482 6.55 8.94 12.88
CA GLY A 482 5.61 8.44 11.87
C GLY A 482 4.73 7.35 12.42
N PHE A 483 3.52 7.29 11.89
CA PHE A 483 2.49 6.34 12.29
C PHE A 483 1.84 5.70 11.09
N TRP A 484 1.54 4.41 11.20
CA TRP A 484 0.68 3.70 10.27
C TRP A 484 -0.15 2.64 11.00
N GLN A 485 -1.46 2.68 10.79
CA GLN A 485 -2.42 1.84 11.53
C GLN A 485 -2.33 0.34 11.24
N ASN A 486 -1.62 -0.05 10.17
CA ASN A 486 -1.57 -1.39 9.58
C ASN A 486 -2.94 -1.96 9.16
N GLY A 487 -2.94 -2.82 8.16
CA GLY A 487 -4.11 -3.52 7.66
C GLY A 487 -4.20 -4.97 8.18
N GLY A 488 -5.41 -5.50 8.17
CA GLY A 488 -5.73 -6.91 8.37
C GLY A 488 -6.40 -7.49 7.13
N GLY A 489 -7.49 -8.22 7.31
CA GLY A 489 -8.35 -8.74 6.24
C GLY A 489 -8.12 -10.21 5.92
N GLU A 490 -8.85 -10.69 4.93
CA GLU A 490 -8.94 -12.09 4.55
C GLU A 490 -7.63 -12.61 3.96
N SER A 491 -7.29 -13.85 4.32
CA SER A 491 -6.12 -14.55 3.82
C SER A 491 -6.35 -16.05 3.81
N SER A 492 -5.79 -16.72 2.79
CA SER A 492 -5.81 -18.17 2.67
C SER A 492 -4.40 -18.74 2.54
N ALA A 493 -4.18 -19.91 3.14
CA ALA A 493 -2.95 -20.69 3.03
C ALA A 493 -3.26 -22.18 2.94
N TYR A 494 -2.61 -22.88 2.00
CA TYR A 494 -2.69 -24.31 1.84
C TYR A 494 -1.29 -24.92 1.87
N ALA A 495 -1.13 -26.04 2.57
CA ALA A 495 0.14 -26.71 2.76
C ALA A 495 0.03 -28.18 2.40
N ASN A 496 0.71 -28.61 1.36
CA ASN A 496 0.73 -30.00 0.90
C ASN A 496 1.98 -30.69 1.42
N VAL A 497 1.83 -31.73 2.27
CA VAL A 497 2.94 -32.54 2.78
C VAL A 497 3.22 -33.69 1.82
N HIS A 498 4.46 -33.74 1.30
CA HIS A 498 4.92 -34.81 0.39
C HIS A 498 5.56 -35.95 1.16
N GLU A 499 5.66 -37.13 0.55
CA GLU A 499 6.15 -38.36 1.17
C GLU A 499 7.63 -38.30 1.57
N ASP A 500 8.39 -37.37 1.04
CA ASP A 500 9.79 -37.12 1.41
C ASP A 500 9.96 -36.18 2.60
N GLY A 501 8.84 -35.70 3.16
CA GLY A 501 8.80 -34.76 4.27
C GLY A 501 8.94 -33.28 3.87
N LYS A 502 8.96 -32.97 2.57
CA LYS A 502 8.90 -31.58 2.11
C LYS A 502 7.47 -31.09 2.05
N VAL A 503 7.30 -29.76 2.08
CA VAL A 503 5.99 -29.11 2.06
C VAL A 503 5.92 -28.08 0.95
N THR A 504 4.86 -28.13 0.13
CA THR A 504 4.50 -27.02 -0.76
C THR A 504 3.50 -26.13 -0.05
N LEU A 505 3.94 -24.92 0.33
CA LEU A 505 3.12 -23.89 0.95
C LEU A 505 2.61 -22.93 -0.15
N ILE A 506 1.29 -22.83 -0.29
CA ILE A 506 0.63 -21.97 -1.28
C ILE A 506 -0.13 -20.88 -0.54
N THR A 507 0.10 -19.62 -0.90
CA THR A 507 -0.65 -18.46 -0.38
C THR A 507 -1.18 -17.61 -1.52
N GLY A 508 -2.25 -16.84 -1.28
CA GLY A 508 -2.79 -15.90 -2.28
C GLY A 508 -2.11 -14.53 -2.28
N SER A 509 -1.16 -14.29 -1.37
CA SER A 509 -0.47 -13.01 -1.25
C SER A 509 0.68 -12.90 -2.24
N VAL A 510 0.63 -11.91 -3.13
CA VAL A 510 1.72 -11.62 -4.06
C VAL A 510 2.94 -11.11 -3.30
N ASP A 511 4.12 -11.62 -3.62
CA ASP A 511 5.37 -11.24 -2.96
C ASP A 511 5.97 -9.97 -3.58
N ILE A 512 5.88 -8.87 -2.85
CA ILE A 512 6.45 -7.57 -3.25
C ILE A 512 7.73 -7.20 -2.49
N GLY A 513 8.29 -8.11 -1.66
CA GLY A 513 9.49 -7.79 -0.88
C GLY A 513 9.96 -8.88 0.07
N GLY A 514 9.87 -10.17 -0.30
CA GLY A 514 10.41 -11.29 0.50
C GLY A 514 9.39 -11.97 1.43
N GLN A 515 8.13 -11.78 1.20
CA GLN A 515 7.05 -12.36 2.02
C GLN A 515 7.01 -13.89 1.95
N ARG A 516 7.38 -14.50 0.80
CA ARG A 516 7.49 -15.96 0.67
C ARG A 516 8.40 -16.54 1.74
N ALA A 517 9.55 -15.91 2.00
CA ALA A 517 10.47 -16.33 3.05
C ALA A 517 9.84 -16.18 4.44
N SER A 518 9.32 -15.01 4.78
CA SER A 518 8.73 -14.75 6.10
C SER A 518 7.55 -15.67 6.42
N LEU A 519 6.72 -16.01 5.42
CA LEU A 519 5.60 -16.94 5.58
C LEU A 519 6.10 -18.39 5.74
N ALA A 520 7.10 -18.81 4.94
CA ALA A 520 7.71 -20.13 5.08
C ALA A 520 8.40 -20.32 6.44
N MET A 521 9.06 -19.28 6.98
CA MET A 521 9.67 -19.30 8.32
C MET A 521 8.62 -19.51 9.42
N GLN A 522 7.49 -18.79 9.36
CA GLN A 522 6.39 -18.95 10.32
C GLN A 522 5.81 -20.38 10.26
N PHE A 523 5.64 -20.93 9.04
CA PHE A 523 5.18 -22.31 8.85
C PHE A 523 6.17 -23.32 9.43
N ALA A 524 7.45 -23.16 9.08
CA ALA A 524 8.53 -24.06 9.52
C ALA A 524 8.62 -24.11 11.05
N ASP A 525 8.63 -22.94 11.70
CA ASP A 525 8.75 -22.85 13.15
C ASP A 525 7.51 -23.40 13.87
N THR A 526 6.30 -23.26 13.29
CA THR A 526 5.09 -23.85 13.85
C THR A 526 5.15 -25.38 13.90
N LEU A 527 5.80 -26.01 12.92
CA LEU A 527 5.98 -27.47 12.87
C LEU A 527 7.36 -27.93 13.41
N GLY A 528 8.30 -27.03 13.69
CA GLY A 528 9.67 -27.39 14.09
C GLY A 528 10.49 -28.06 13.00
N ILE A 529 10.11 -27.89 11.72
CA ILE A 529 10.82 -28.46 10.55
C ILE A 529 11.77 -27.43 9.95
N LYS A 530 12.65 -27.88 9.04
CA LYS A 530 13.60 -26.98 8.39
C LYS A 530 12.91 -26.06 7.40
N TYR A 531 13.30 -24.78 7.37
CA TYR A 531 12.86 -23.80 6.40
C TYR A 531 13.12 -24.24 4.95
N GLU A 532 14.27 -24.89 4.68
CA GLU A 532 14.67 -25.35 3.36
C GLU A 532 13.82 -26.50 2.82
N ASP A 533 13.02 -27.15 3.66
CA ASP A 533 12.08 -28.20 3.26
C ASP A 533 10.73 -27.62 2.78
N ILE A 534 10.57 -26.27 2.76
CA ILE A 534 9.36 -25.61 2.34
C ILE A 534 9.53 -24.94 0.97
N ASN A 535 8.70 -25.35 0.01
CA ASN A 535 8.55 -24.70 -1.28
C ASN A 535 7.38 -23.73 -1.24
N SER A 536 7.67 -22.41 -1.13
CA SER A 536 6.65 -21.37 -1.00
C SER A 536 6.23 -20.83 -2.38
N LEU A 537 4.93 -20.92 -2.70
CA LEU A 537 4.34 -20.52 -3.97
C LEU A 537 3.24 -19.45 -3.76
N VAL A 538 3.06 -18.60 -4.76
CA VAL A 538 1.89 -17.72 -4.89
C VAL A 538 0.86 -18.39 -5.78
N GLY A 539 -0.34 -18.63 -5.26
CA GLY A 539 -1.46 -19.23 -5.98
C GLY A 539 -2.21 -18.21 -6.84
N ASP A 540 -2.89 -18.73 -7.85
CA ASP A 540 -3.84 -17.95 -8.66
C ASP A 540 -5.27 -18.05 -8.09
N THR A 541 -6.22 -17.33 -8.70
CA THR A 541 -7.58 -17.24 -8.17
C THR A 541 -8.42 -18.51 -8.24
N ASP A 542 -7.95 -19.54 -8.92
CA ASP A 542 -8.64 -20.84 -9.00
C ASP A 542 -8.01 -21.88 -8.06
N THR A 543 -6.77 -21.66 -7.59
CA THR A 543 -5.99 -22.64 -6.84
C THR A 543 -5.90 -22.39 -5.34
N ILE A 544 -6.28 -21.18 -4.89
CA ILE A 544 -6.27 -20.78 -3.46
C ILE A 544 -7.55 -20.05 -3.12
N GLY A 545 -7.91 -19.99 -1.84
CA GLY A 545 -9.02 -19.18 -1.32
C GLY A 545 -8.76 -17.68 -1.42
N TYR A 546 -9.81 -16.88 -1.19
CA TYR A 546 -9.74 -15.43 -1.28
C TYR A 546 -8.63 -14.87 -0.37
N THR A 547 -7.83 -13.98 -0.94
CA THR A 547 -6.78 -13.27 -0.22
C THR A 547 -6.78 -11.82 -0.65
N GLY A 548 -6.82 -10.90 0.31
CA GLY A 548 -6.74 -9.47 0.06
C GLY A 548 -5.40 -9.05 -0.55
N ASN A 549 -5.35 -7.85 -1.11
CA ASN A 549 -4.13 -7.31 -1.73
C ASN A 549 -2.95 -7.27 -0.74
N THR A 550 -1.74 -7.47 -1.25
CA THR A 550 -0.50 -7.14 -0.54
C THR A 550 -0.36 -5.62 -0.48
N GLY A 551 -0.75 -5.00 0.63
CA GLY A 551 -0.78 -3.57 0.88
C GLY A 551 -1.34 -3.29 2.27
N GLY A 552 -1.17 -2.07 2.81
CA GLY A 552 -1.59 -1.75 4.17
C GLY A 552 -0.74 -2.44 5.24
N SER A 553 0.45 -2.92 4.90
CA SER A 553 1.38 -3.65 5.80
C SER A 553 0.77 -4.90 6.45
N ARG A 554 -0.14 -5.59 5.75
CA ARG A 554 -0.96 -6.67 6.33
C ARG A 554 -0.38 -8.08 6.23
N THR A 555 0.49 -8.35 5.24
CA THR A 555 0.73 -9.74 4.79
C THR A 555 1.41 -10.60 5.84
N THR A 556 2.51 -10.14 6.44
CA THR A 556 3.23 -10.92 7.47
C THR A 556 2.35 -11.22 8.68
N PHE A 557 1.41 -10.33 9.01
CA PHE A 557 0.42 -10.52 10.05
C PHE A 557 -0.74 -11.43 9.58
N ALA A 558 -1.56 -10.98 8.62
CA ALA A 558 -2.81 -11.66 8.27
C ALA A 558 -2.59 -12.97 7.52
N THR A 559 -1.67 -13.00 6.54
CA THR A 559 -1.33 -14.24 5.84
C THR A 559 -0.45 -15.13 6.71
N GLY A 560 0.39 -14.55 7.60
CA GLY A 560 1.12 -15.28 8.62
C GLY A 560 0.20 -16.05 9.57
N TRP A 561 -0.93 -15.46 9.98
CA TRP A 561 -1.98 -16.16 10.73
C TRP A 561 -2.55 -17.35 9.95
N ALA A 562 -2.87 -17.17 8.66
CA ALA A 562 -3.38 -18.27 7.83
C ALA A 562 -2.35 -19.40 7.69
N VAL A 563 -1.09 -19.03 7.52
CA VAL A 563 0.02 -19.98 7.44
C VAL A 563 0.21 -20.74 8.75
N TYR A 564 0.15 -20.07 9.89
CA TYR A 564 0.18 -20.69 11.22
C TYR A 564 -0.96 -21.71 11.39
N GLN A 565 -2.20 -21.32 11.06
CA GLN A 565 -3.35 -22.21 11.17
C GLN A 565 -3.26 -23.41 10.20
N ALA A 566 -2.76 -23.21 8.99
CA ALA A 566 -2.53 -24.30 8.06
C ALA A 566 -1.47 -25.30 8.58
N ALA A 567 -0.44 -24.82 9.28
CA ALA A 567 0.55 -25.69 9.94
C ALA A 567 -0.06 -26.48 11.10
N VAL A 568 -0.89 -25.85 11.92
CA VAL A 568 -1.66 -26.52 12.99
C VAL A 568 -2.60 -27.58 12.40
N ASP A 569 -3.26 -27.29 11.28
CA ASP A 569 -4.11 -28.29 10.61
C ASP A 569 -3.30 -29.48 10.06
N VAL A 570 -2.06 -29.24 9.57
CA VAL A 570 -1.14 -30.34 9.20
C VAL A 570 -0.84 -31.23 10.40
N SER A 571 -0.47 -30.65 11.57
CA SER A 571 -0.16 -31.44 12.77
C SER A 571 -1.35 -32.28 13.23
N ASN A 572 -2.57 -31.72 13.26
CA ASN A 572 -3.79 -32.43 13.62
C ASN A 572 -4.07 -33.62 12.68
N GLN A 573 -3.94 -33.41 11.37
CA GLN A 573 -4.11 -34.49 10.40
C GLN A 573 -3.04 -35.58 10.53
N LEU A 574 -1.79 -35.24 10.85
CA LEU A 574 -0.73 -36.20 11.11
C LEU A 574 -1.00 -37.00 12.38
N GLU A 575 -1.50 -36.38 13.46
CA GLU A 575 -1.93 -37.05 14.69
C GLU A 575 -3.00 -38.12 14.40
N GLU A 576 -4.01 -37.76 13.60
CA GLU A 576 -5.05 -38.72 13.15
C GLU A 576 -4.47 -39.90 12.34
N ARG A 577 -3.48 -39.64 11.47
CA ARG A 577 -2.85 -40.68 10.65
C ARG A 577 -1.98 -41.60 11.49
N VAL A 578 -1.19 -41.04 12.40
CA VAL A 578 -0.27 -41.81 13.25
C VAL A 578 -1.03 -42.58 14.34
N ALA A 579 -2.12 -42.04 14.90
CA ALA A 579 -3.00 -42.78 15.77
C ALA A 579 -3.52 -44.08 15.15
N LYS A 580 -3.91 -44.03 13.86
CA LYS A 580 -4.31 -45.23 13.10
C LYS A 580 -3.17 -46.22 12.86
N ILE A 581 -1.93 -45.74 12.64
CA ILE A 581 -0.74 -46.59 12.49
C ILE A 581 -0.41 -47.30 13.80
N TRP A 582 -0.55 -46.62 14.93
CA TRP A 582 -0.25 -47.16 16.24
C TRP A 582 -1.44 -47.90 16.88
N GLU A 583 -2.61 -47.87 16.24
CA GLU A 583 -3.86 -48.44 16.76
C GLU A 583 -4.24 -47.93 18.14
N VAL A 584 -4.06 -46.59 18.39
CA VAL A 584 -4.39 -45.89 19.62
C VAL A 584 -5.45 -44.81 19.35
N PRO A 585 -6.17 -44.35 20.39
CA PRO A 585 -7.03 -43.17 20.28
C PRO A 585 -6.23 -41.94 19.81
N VAL A 586 -6.86 -41.06 19.01
CA VAL A 586 -6.21 -39.84 18.53
C VAL A 586 -5.81 -38.91 19.69
N ASP A 587 -6.62 -38.85 20.76
CA ASP A 587 -6.33 -38.05 21.95
C ASP A 587 -5.07 -38.49 22.71
N ASP A 588 -4.56 -39.67 22.43
CA ASP A 588 -3.32 -40.21 23.00
C ASP A 588 -2.08 -39.90 22.13
N VAL A 589 -2.28 -39.22 20.99
CA VAL A 589 -1.18 -38.79 20.09
C VAL A 589 -1.06 -37.28 20.10
N SER A 590 0.14 -36.76 20.23
CA SER A 590 0.40 -35.33 20.19
C SER A 590 1.61 -35.01 19.32
N TYR A 591 1.51 -33.94 18.54
CA TYR A 591 2.63 -33.41 17.77
C TYR A 591 3.46 -32.42 18.63
N SER A 592 4.79 -32.57 18.59
CA SER A 592 5.71 -31.67 19.26
C SER A 592 6.58 -30.92 18.24
N PRO A 593 6.46 -29.59 18.14
CA PRO A 593 7.33 -28.80 17.26
C PRO A 593 8.78 -28.69 17.78
N ILE A 594 9.04 -29.05 19.05
CA ILE A 594 10.38 -29.00 19.64
C ILE A 594 11.35 -29.95 18.94
N ASP A 595 10.86 -31.14 18.58
CA ASP A 595 11.63 -32.20 17.93
C ASP A 595 11.03 -32.66 16.60
N ALA A 596 10.00 -31.94 16.12
CA ALA A 596 9.26 -32.25 14.92
C ALA A 596 8.78 -33.73 14.88
N SER A 597 8.19 -34.19 15.98
CA SER A 597 7.78 -35.59 16.15
C SER A 597 6.38 -35.72 16.74
N LEU A 598 5.73 -36.85 16.41
CA LEU A 598 4.51 -37.31 17.06
C LEU A 598 4.87 -38.24 18.21
N HIS A 599 4.20 -38.05 19.33
CA HIS A 599 4.39 -38.83 20.56
C HIS A 599 3.08 -39.55 20.90
N GLY A 600 3.17 -40.81 21.27
CA GLY A 600 2.07 -41.66 21.73
C GLY A 600 2.30 -42.30 23.07
N PRO A 601 1.41 -43.19 23.53
CA PRO A 601 1.55 -43.89 24.81
C PRO A 601 2.87 -44.68 24.90
N GLY A 602 3.52 -44.65 26.10
CA GLY A 602 4.79 -45.30 26.31
C GLY A 602 5.94 -44.64 25.56
N ASP A 603 6.70 -45.43 24.80
CA ASP A 603 7.88 -44.97 24.05
C ASP A 603 7.58 -44.77 22.54
N LEU A 604 6.29 -44.65 22.16
CA LEU A 604 5.92 -44.45 20.76
C LEU A 604 6.32 -43.03 20.31
N VAL A 605 7.24 -42.95 19.36
CA VAL A 605 7.69 -41.70 18.73
C VAL A 605 7.83 -41.90 17.22
N MET A 606 7.37 -40.94 16.45
CA MET A 606 7.53 -40.93 14.98
C MET A 606 7.87 -39.52 14.52
N THR A 607 8.98 -39.35 13.79
CA THR A 607 9.35 -38.04 13.26
C THR A 607 8.35 -37.56 12.18
N PHE A 608 8.26 -36.26 11.98
CA PHE A 608 7.47 -35.66 10.87
C PHE A 608 7.78 -36.36 9.52
N LYS A 609 9.07 -36.57 9.23
CA LYS A 609 9.51 -37.19 7.99
C LYS A 609 9.09 -38.67 7.88
N ASP A 610 9.16 -39.41 8.96
CA ASP A 610 8.73 -40.81 8.98
C ASP A 610 7.21 -40.94 8.87
N ALA A 611 6.46 -40.03 9.48
CA ALA A 611 5.02 -39.94 9.32
C ALA A 611 4.63 -39.60 7.87
N ALA A 612 5.31 -38.61 7.27
CA ALA A 612 5.13 -38.24 5.87
C ALA A 612 5.35 -39.43 4.91
N ALA A 613 6.39 -40.24 5.13
CA ALA A 613 6.67 -41.44 4.34
C ALA A 613 5.56 -42.50 4.41
N LYS A 614 4.68 -42.44 5.43
CA LYS A 614 3.54 -43.38 5.61
C LYS A 614 2.24 -42.88 4.95
N LEU A 615 2.19 -41.63 4.46
CA LEU A 615 0.98 -41.05 3.89
C LEU A 615 0.31 -41.87 2.78
N PRO A 616 1.05 -42.46 1.79
CA PRO A 616 0.43 -43.25 0.76
C PRO A 616 -0.37 -44.45 1.30
N ALA A 617 0.09 -45.04 2.40
CA ALA A 617 -0.56 -46.22 3.02
C ALA A 617 -1.69 -45.84 3.99
N THR A 618 -1.83 -44.56 4.36
CA THR A 618 -2.76 -44.09 5.41
C THR A 618 -3.86 -43.17 4.91
N GLY A 619 -4.00 -42.97 3.61
CA GLY A 619 -5.06 -42.20 2.98
C GLY A 619 -4.55 -41.06 2.07
N GLY A 620 -3.28 -41.12 1.66
CA GLY A 620 -2.67 -40.17 0.75
C GLY A 620 -2.19 -38.87 1.40
N MET A 621 -1.88 -37.90 0.59
CA MET A 621 -1.31 -36.59 0.97
C MET A 621 -2.12 -35.90 2.07
N VAL A 622 -1.43 -35.35 3.07
CA VAL A 622 -2.00 -34.41 4.04
C VAL A 622 -1.96 -33.01 3.44
N GLN A 623 -3.08 -32.33 3.52
CA GLN A 623 -3.22 -30.93 3.10
C GLN A 623 -3.73 -30.08 4.25
N GLY A 624 -2.85 -29.30 4.85
CA GLY A 624 -3.24 -28.28 5.83
C GLY A 624 -3.90 -27.08 5.12
N ARG A 625 -4.96 -26.57 5.72
CA ARG A 625 -5.76 -25.49 5.12
C ARG A 625 -6.19 -24.46 6.15
N ALA A 626 -6.12 -23.20 5.77
CA ALA A 626 -6.74 -22.12 6.51
C ALA A 626 -7.28 -21.04 5.57
N ASP A 627 -8.54 -20.66 5.81
CA ASP A 627 -9.21 -19.52 5.17
C ASP A 627 -9.67 -18.59 6.30
N LEU A 628 -8.99 -17.48 6.50
CA LEU A 628 -9.23 -16.56 7.58
C LEU A 628 -9.96 -15.31 7.12
N VAL A 629 -10.90 -14.86 7.95
CA VAL A 629 -11.55 -13.54 7.84
C VAL A 629 -11.01 -12.60 8.93
N SER A 630 -11.04 -11.31 8.68
CA SER A 630 -10.47 -10.29 9.58
C SER A 630 -10.99 -10.35 11.01
N THR A 631 -12.23 -10.84 11.22
CA THR A 631 -12.86 -10.99 12.55
C THR A 631 -12.29 -12.16 13.38
N ASN A 632 -11.57 -13.07 12.75
CA ASN A 632 -11.03 -14.27 13.40
C ASN A 632 -9.54 -14.13 13.77
N VAL A 633 -8.91 -13.04 13.40
CA VAL A 633 -7.51 -12.72 13.75
C VAL A 633 -7.49 -11.68 14.88
N GLY A 634 -6.43 -11.71 15.69
CA GLY A 634 -6.21 -10.74 16.76
C GLY A 634 -6.07 -9.30 16.23
N LYS A 635 -5.95 -8.34 17.13
CA LYS A 635 -5.73 -6.93 16.75
C LYS A 635 -4.41 -6.78 16.00
N VAL A 636 -4.45 -6.14 14.84
CA VAL A 636 -3.28 -6.00 13.94
C VAL A 636 -2.15 -5.21 14.61
N GLY A 637 -2.45 -4.23 15.43
CA GLY A 637 -1.46 -3.34 16.06
C GLY A 637 -0.85 -2.35 15.06
N ALA A 638 -0.85 -1.08 15.43
CA ALA A 638 -0.23 -0.01 14.66
C ALA A 638 1.30 -0.11 14.71
N CYS A 639 1.96 0.59 13.79
CA CYS A 639 3.41 0.69 13.71
C CYS A 639 3.83 2.15 13.87
N PHE A 640 4.88 2.38 14.68
CA PHE A 640 5.48 3.68 14.91
C PHE A 640 6.93 3.67 14.43
N GLY A 641 7.38 4.79 13.90
CA GLY A 641 8.76 5.03 13.54
C GLY A 641 9.22 6.41 13.96
N ALA A 642 10.51 6.60 14.08
CA ALA A 642 11.14 7.92 14.20
C ALA A 642 12.42 7.94 13.38
N HIS A 643 12.61 8.99 12.58
CA HIS A 643 13.78 9.11 11.74
C HIS A 643 14.59 10.35 12.12
N ILE A 644 15.93 10.22 12.03
CA ILE A 644 16.89 11.27 12.27
C ILE A 644 17.63 11.52 10.96
N ALA A 645 17.66 12.78 10.52
CA ALA A 645 18.35 13.19 9.30
C ALA A 645 19.35 14.31 9.61
N ASP A 646 20.60 14.17 9.15
CA ASP A 646 21.55 15.28 9.06
C ASP A 646 21.65 15.70 7.59
N VAL A 647 21.42 16.98 7.31
CA VAL A 647 21.53 17.53 5.96
C VAL A 647 22.55 18.67 5.90
N HIS A 648 23.14 18.87 4.73
CA HIS A 648 23.89 20.07 4.38
C HIS A 648 23.12 20.83 3.32
N VAL A 649 22.93 22.11 3.52
CA VAL A 649 22.32 23.03 2.57
C VAL A 649 23.39 23.92 1.95
N ASP A 650 23.56 23.84 0.65
CA ASP A 650 24.42 24.73 -0.11
C ASP A 650 23.63 26.01 -0.43
N ARG A 651 23.96 27.11 0.24
CA ARG A 651 23.25 28.40 0.10
C ARG A 651 23.40 29.05 -1.29
N ASP A 652 24.46 28.72 -2.02
CA ASP A 652 24.71 29.29 -3.35
C ASP A 652 23.90 28.61 -4.44
N THR A 653 23.59 27.32 -4.26
CA THR A 653 22.88 26.49 -5.26
C THR A 653 21.49 26.02 -4.81
N GLY A 654 21.16 26.17 -3.53
CA GLY A 654 19.94 25.63 -2.94
C GLY A 654 19.94 24.09 -2.80
N LYS A 655 21.07 23.42 -3.11
CA LYS A 655 21.12 21.96 -3.04
C LYS A 655 21.15 21.47 -1.59
N VAL A 656 20.21 20.58 -1.27
CA VAL A 656 20.19 19.83 0.00
C VAL A 656 20.86 18.48 -0.22
N THR A 657 21.79 18.12 0.66
CA THR A 657 22.49 16.83 0.63
C THR A 657 22.28 16.11 1.97
N VAL A 658 21.72 14.91 1.95
CA VAL A 658 21.57 14.07 3.14
C VAL A 658 22.93 13.46 3.49
N LEU A 659 23.48 13.82 4.65
CA LEU A 659 24.82 13.38 5.08
C LEU A 659 24.77 12.11 5.92
N ARG A 660 23.76 11.98 6.75
CA ARG A 660 23.54 10.83 7.64
C ARG A 660 22.05 10.60 7.84
N TYR A 661 21.63 9.37 7.91
CA TYR A 661 20.24 9.00 8.11
C TYR A 661 20.09 7.79 9.00
N THR A 662 19.23 7.87 10.01
CA THR A 662 18.89 6.74 10.90
C THR A 662 17.37 6.61 10.98
N ALA A 663 16.88 5.40 10.78
CA ALA A 663 15.47 5.04 10.86
C ALA A 663 15.24 4.03 11.99
N ILE A 664 14.50 4.43 13.00
CA ILE A 664 14.13 3.63 14.17
C ILE A 664 12.65 3.24 14.01
N GLN A 665 12.30 1.97 14.19
CA GLN A 665 10.91 1.52 13.98
C GLN A 665 10.52 0.39 14.91
N ASP A 666 9.29 0.45 15.50
CA ASP A 666 8.64 -0.71 16.14
C ASP A 666 8.21 -1.69 15.06
N VAL A 667 8.74 -2.91 15.13
CA VAL A 667 8.51 -3.99 14.17
C VAL A 667 7.75 -5.18 14.76
N GLY A 668 7.33 -5.06 16.03
CA GLY A 668 6.83 -6.20 16.78
C GLY A 668 7.96 -7.21 17.00
N ARG A 669 7.91 -8.37 16.35
CA ARG A 669 9.02 -9.31 16.21
C ARG A 669 9.46 -9.39 14.76
N ALA A 670 10.73 -9.19 14.49
CA ALA A 670 11.29 -9.31 13.14
C ALA A 670 11.37 -10.79 12.73
N ILE A 671 10.51 -11.22 11.81
CA ILE A 671 10.55 -12.60 11.31
C ILE A 671 11.81 -12.85 10.50
N HIS A 672 12.13 -11.94 9.57
CA HIS A 672 13.35 -11.97 8.76
C HIS A 672 14.03 -10.60 8.85
N PRO A 673 14.99 -10.40 9.77
CA PRO A 673 15.56 -9.09 10.08
C PRO A 673 16.07 -8.33 8.86
N ALA A 674 16.88 -8.92 7.99
CA ALA A 674 17.41 -8.25 6.81
C ALA A 674 16.31 -7.77 5.83
N TYR A 675 15.15 -8.45 5.75
CA TYR A 675 14.04 -7.97 4.92
C TYR A 675 13.27 -6.84 5.59
N VAL A 676 13.17 -6.86 6.92
CA VAL A 676 12.62 -5.74 7.70
C VAL A 676 13.49 -4.50 7.49
N GLU A 677 14.81 -4.61 7.66
CA GLU A 677 15.77 -3.53 7.38
C GLU A 677 15.64 -3.01 5.95
N GLY A 678 15.58 -3.90 4.95
CA GLY A 678 15.38 -3.54 3.55
C GLY A 678 14.06 -2.81 3.28
N GLN A 679 12.97 -3.16 4.01
CA GLN A 679 11.70 -2.43 3.93
C GLN A 679 11.80 -1.04 4.55
N ILE A 680 12.51 -0.89 5.67
CA ILE A 680 12.74 0.40 6.33
C ILE A 680 13.59 1.31 5.43
N GLN A 681 14.72 0.81 4.95
CA GLN A 681 15.59 1.54 4.02
C GLN A 681 14.84 1.99 2.75
N GLY A 682 14.11 1.07 2.11
CA GLY A 682 13.35 1.38 0.90
C GLY A 682 12.21 2.39 1.13
N GLY A 683 11.57 2.40 2.31
CA GLY A 683 10.57 3.40 2.66
C GLY A 683 11.19 4.78 2.94
N ALA A 684 12.30 4.81 3.68
CA ALA A 684 13.04 6.04 3.94
C ALA A 684 13.53 6.71 2.64
N VAL A 685 14.07 5.93 1.70
CA VAL A 685 14.52 6.45 0.37
C VAL A 685 13.36 7.10 -0.39
N GLN A 686 12.19 6.47 -0.42
CA GLN A 686 11.02 7.04 -1.10
C GLN A 686 10.57 8.35 -0.43
N GLY A 687 10.53 8.40 0.90
CA GLY A 687 10.19 9.64 1.61
C GLY A 687 11.23 10.75 1.44
N ILE A 688 12.53 10.41 1.38
CA ILE A 688 13.60 11.38 1.05
C ILE A 688 13.41 11.92 -0.37
N GLY A 689 13.04 11.07 -1.33
CA GLY A 689 12.72 11.48 -2.70
C GLY A 689 11.56 12.47 -2.76
N MET A 690 10.46 12.18 -2.04
CA MET A 690 9.31 13.11 -1.93
C MET A 690 9.69 14.42 -1.25
N ALA A 691 10.60 14.39 -0.28
CA ALA A 691 11.06 15.60 0.43
C ALA A 691 11.92 16.51 -0.44
N LEU A 692 12.71 15.98 -1.37
CA LEU A 692 13.78 16.74 -2.04
C LEU A 692 13.65 16.88 -3.56
N ASN A 693 13.06 15.87 -4.26
CA ASN A 693 13.23 15.78 -5.71
C ASN A 693 11.97 15.39 -6.50
N GLU A 694 11.07 14.59 -5.91
CA GLU A 694 10.01 13.92 -6.66
C GLU A 694 8.74 14.76 -6.71
N GLU A 695 8.37 15.19 -7.91
CA GLU A 695 7.13 15.92 -8.16
C GLU A 695 6.62 15.67 -9.58
N TYR A 696 5.32 15.76 -9.78
CA TYR A 696 4.69 15.90 -11.08
C TYR A 696 4.59 17.39 -11.44
N VAL A 697 5.24 17.77 -12.54
CA VAL A 697 5.19 19.14 -13.06
C VAL A 697 4.18 19.21 -14.19
N TYR A 698 3.17 20.05 -14.03
CA TYR A 698 2.12 20.27 -15.02
C TYR A 698 2.22 21.67 -15.63
N ASN A 699 1.98 21.73 -16.95
CA ASN A 699 1.78 22.99 -17.67
C ASN A 699 0.34 23.48 -17.46
N ASP A 700 0.05 24.73 -17.81
CA ASP A 700 -1.28 25.35 -17.69
C ASP A 700 -2.38 24.63 -18.51
N ASP A 701 -2.00 23.92 -19.56
CA ASP A 701 -2.91 23.10 -20.38
C ASP A 701 -3.19 21.72 -19.77
N GLY A 702 -2.66 21.44 -18.60
CA GLY A 702 -2.78 20.15 -17.91
C GLY A 702 -1.89 19.04 -18.49
N SER A 703 -0.95 19.36 -19.38
CA SER A 703 0.04 18.42 -19.86
C SER A 703 1.19 18.26 -18.84
N MET A 704 1.72 17.05 -18.70
CA MET A 704 2.84 16.76 -17.82
C MET A 704 4.17 17.10 -18.50
N ALA A 705 4.99 17.92 -17.84
CA ALA A 705 6.29 18.36 -18.37
C ALA A 705 7.40 17.33 -18.16
N ASN A 706 7.29 16.46 -17.16
CA ASN A 706 8.34 15.53 -16.72
C ASN A 706 7.91 14.05 -16.75
N SER A 707 7.35 13.58 -17.86
CA SER A 707 6.80 12.23 -18.01
C SER A 707 7.85 11.14 -18.33
N SER A 708 9.10 11.28 -17.87
CA SER A 708 10.15 10.28 -18.02
C SER A 708 11.06 10.21 -16.78
N PHE A 709 11.78 9.10 -16.57
CA PHE A 709 12.80 9.03 -15.51
C PHE A 709 14.04 9.88 -15.76
N LEU A 710 14.12 10.55 -16.91
CA LEU A 710 15.13 11.57 -17.15
C LEU A 710 14.81 12.86 -16.38
N ASP A 711 13.53 13.22 -16.32
CA ASP A 711 13.06 14.50 -15.77
C ASP A 711 12.33 14.30 -14.43
N TYR A 712 11.64 13.19 -14.22
CA TYR A 712 11.09 12.78 -12.92
C TYR A 712 12.21 12.14 -12.09
N ARG A 713 12.77 12.90 -11.16
CA ARG A 713 14.01 12.54 -10.46
C ARG A 713 13.77 11.75 -9.19
N MET A 714 13.82 10.42 -9.29
CA MET A 714 13.96 9.58 -8.11
C MET A 714 15.40 9.62 -7.59
N PRO A 715 15.62 9.50 -6.25
CA PRO A 715 16.96 9.38 -5.69
C PRO A 715 17.74 8.20 -6.28
N VAL A 716 18.99 8.43 -6.60
CA VAL A 716 19.93 7.38 -7.00
C VAL A 716 20.94 7.12 -5.88
N ALA A 717 21.71 6.03 -5.97
CA ALA A 717 22.62 5.61 -4.91
C ALA A 717 23.63 6.70 -4.46
N ASN A 718 24.00 7.64 -5.33
CA ASN A 718 24.89 8.75 -4.98
C ASN A 718 24.23 9.90 -4.24
N ASP A 719 22.89 9.95 -4.20
CA ASP A 719 22.15 11.03 -3.54
C ASP A 719 21.92 10.73 -2.04
N LEU A 720 22.25 9.51 -1.63
CA LEU A 720 21.87 8.99 -0.32
C LEU A 720 23.08 8.47 0.46
N PRO A 721 23.15 8.71 1.80
CA PRO A 721 24.06 8.00 2.67
C PRO A 721 23.60 6.55 2.86
N ALA A 722 24.44 5.72 3.51
CA ALA A 722 23.97 4.48 4.09
C ALA A 722 22.89 4.80 5.16
N ILE A 723 21.73 4.15 5.06
CA ILE A 723 20.63 4.32 6.01
C ILE A 723 20.84 3.30 7.13
N ASP A 724 21.08 3.82 8.34
CA ASP A 724 21.15 3.04 9.56
C ASP A 724 19.74 2.68 10.02
N THR A 725 19.51 1.40 10.35
CA THR A 725 18.18 0.89 10.75
C THR A 725 18.23 0.32 12.15
N VAL A 726 17.32 0.74 13.01
CA VAL A 726 17.19 0.25 14.38
C VAL A 726 15.82 -0.39 14.57
N LEU A 727 15.82 -1.69 14.83
CA LEU A 727 14.60 -2.46 15.04
C LEU A 727 14.24 -2.43 16.52
N VAL A 728 13.10 -1.82 16.84
CA VAL A 728 12.49 -1.86 18.17
C VAL A 728 11.48 -3.00 18.18
N GLU A 729 11.68 -3.99 19.02
CA GLU A 729 10.80 -5.16 19.07
C GLU A 729 9.86 -5.08 20.28
N VAL A 730 8.62 -4.62 20.04
CA VAL A 730 7.52 -4.69 20.99
C VAL A 730 6.51 -5.71 20.47
N PRO A 731 6.55 -6.96 20.92
CA PRO A 731 5.73 -8.03 20.35
C PRO A 731 4.23 -7.72 20.38
N ASN A 732 3.55 -7.94 19.26
CA ASN A 732 2.11 -7.80 19.17
C ASN A 732 1.41 -9.03 19.79
N PRO A 733 0.69 -8.90 20.91
CA PRO A 733 -0.01 -10.02 21.53
C PRO A 733 -1.15 -10.58 20.67
N GLY A 734 -1.57 -9.85 19.62
CA GLY A 734 -2.56 -10.29 18.66
C GLY A 734 -2.07 -11.29 17.62
N HIS A 735 -0.79 -11.73 17.66
CA HIS A 735 -0.22 -12.65 16.67
C HIS A 735 0.66 -13.71 17.33
N PRO A 736 0.63 -15.01 16.89
CA PRO A 736 1.43 -16.08 17.48
C PRO A 736 2.94 -15.80 17.54
N PHE A 737 3.46 -15.13 16.54
CA PHE A 737 4.87 -14.74 16.47
C PHE A 737 5.14 -13.29 16.90
N GLY A 738 4.15 -12.59 17.43
CA GLY A 738 4.33 -11.21 17.90
C GLY A 738 4.56 -10.16 16.79
N VAL A 739 4.24 -10.46 15.53
CA VAL A 739 4.56 -9.60 14.38
C VAL A 739 3.67 -8.36 14.29
N ARG A 740 4.22 -7.30 13.69
CA ARG A 740 3.51 -6.14 13.14
C ARG A 740 3.79 -6.02 11.65
N GLY A 741 2.98 -5.26 10.94
CA GLY A 741 3.31 -4.85 9.59
C GLY A 741 4.35 -3.74 9.62
N VAL A 742 5.39 -3.81 8.78
CA VAL A 742 6.54 -2.89 8.82
C VAL A 742 6.74 -2.13 7.50
N GLY A 743 5.92 -2.45 6.49
CA GLY A 743 6.20 -2.03 5.12
C GLY A 743 5.92 -0.57 4.80
N GLU A 744 5.03 0.11 5.51
CA GLU A 744 4.52 1.43 5.09
C GLU A 744 4.99 2.58 5.95
N VAL A 745 5.07 2.45 7.27
CA VAL A 745 5.48 3.57 8.15
C VAL A 745 6.83 4.21 7.77
N PRO A 746 7.83 3.51 7.20
CA PRO A 746 9.14 4.13 6.96
C PRO A 746 9.17 5.27 5.92
N ILE A 747 8.11 5.45 5.13
CA ILE A 747 8.00 6.58 4.19
C ILE A 747 7.48 7.85 4.89
N VAL A 748 6.91 7.72 6.09
CA VAL A 748 6.18 8.82 6.76
C VAL A 748 7.11 9.85 7.37
N PRO A 749 8.08 9.52 8.25
CA PRO A 749 8.91 10.51 8.93
C PRO A 749 9.85 11.33 8.02
N PRO A 750 10.37 10.80 6.89
CA PRO A 750 11.41 11.49 6.12
C PRO A 750 11.05 12.92 5.69
N LEU A 751 9.77 13.17 5.33
CA LEU A 751 9.34 14.47 4.83
C LEU A 751 9.60 15.56 5.89
N ALA A 752 9.14 15.34 7.10
CA ALA A 752 9.32 16.27 8.20
C ALA A 752 10.76 16.25 8.74
N ALA A 753 11.39 15.08 8.87
CA ALA A 753 12.76 15.00 9.37
C ALA A 753 13.75 15.80 8.49
N ILE A 754 13.57 15.76 7.15
CA ILE A 754 14.37 16.56 6.22
C ILE A 754 14.05 18.05 6.33
N ALA A 755 12.76 18.44 6.38
CA ALA A 755 12.36 19.82 6.49
C ALA A 755 12.87 20.46 7.80
N ASN A 756 12.76 19.75 8.93
CA ASN A 756 13.28 20.16 10.22
C ASN A 756 14.82 20.27 10.21
N ALA A 757 15.50 19.34 9.53
CA ALA A 757 16.97 19.42 9.36
C ALA A 757 17.41 20.62 8.51
N ILE A 758 16.63 21.00 7.49
CA ILE A 758 16.89 22.21 6.68
C ILE A 758 16.73 23.46 7.55
N TYR A 759 15.71 23.49 8.42
CA TYR A 759 15.54 24.59 9.36
C TYR A 759 16.75 24.74 10.31
N ASP A 760 17.16 23.65 10.93
CA ASP A 760 18.31 23.64 11.84
C ASP A 760 19.62 24.06 11.13
N ALA A 761 19.76 23.73 9.83
CA ALA A 761 20.94 24.10 9.03
C ALA A 761 21.00 25.58 8.66
N VAL A 762 19.88 26.19 8.24
CA VAL A 762 19.90 27.52 7.58
C VAL A 762 18.77 28.45 8.01
N GLY A 763 17.87 28.03 8.90
CA GLY A 763 16.84 28.88 9.51
C GLY A 763 15.58 29.08 8.68
N ILE A 764 15.36 28.29 7.59
CA ILE A 764 14.14 28.36 6.78
C ILE A 764 13.17 27.23 7.13
N ARG A 765 11.92 27.56 7.44
CA ARG A 765 10.83 26.59 7.66
C ARG A 765 10.16 26.25 6.32
N VAL A 766 10.64 25.19 5.68
CA VAL A 766 10.11 24.73 4.39
C VAL A 766 8.63 24.38 4.53
N SER A 767 7.76 25.10 3.84
CA SER A 767 6.30 24.92 3.86
C SER A 767 5.78 24.14 2.64
N SER A 768 6.60 23.97 1.59
CA SER A 768 6.23 23.27 0.36
C SER A 768 7.27 22.23 -0.02
N LEU A 769 6.85 20.99 -0.30
CA LEU A 769 7.70 19.90 -0.74
C LEU A 769 7.40 19.52 -2.21
N PRO A 770 8.42 19.17 -3.00
CA PRO A 770 9.81 18.93 -2.62
C PRO A 770 10.57 20.24 -2.31
N ALA A 771 11.49 20.17 -1.34
CA ALA A 771 12.46 21.20 -1.03
C ALA A 771 13.60 21.17 -2.07
N ASN A 772 13.25 21.35 -3.33
CA ASN A 772 14.19 21.37 -4.45
C ASN A 772 15.04 22.68 -4.42
N PRO A 773 16.12 22.77 -5.21
CA PRO A 773 17.00 23.93 -5.21
C PRO A 773 16.31 25.27 -5.43
N GLU A 774 15.28 25.33 -6.27
CA GLU A 774 14.51 26.54 -6.53
C GLU A 774 13.74 27.00 -5.28
N THR A 775 13.05 26.06 -4.61
CA THR A 775 12.33 26.30 -3.36
C THR A 775 13.29 26.83 -2.30
N ILE A 776 14.43 26.17 -2.08
CA ILE A 776 15.44 26.58 -1.08
C ILE A 776 16.00 27.98 -1.38
N LEU A 777 16.36 28.28 -2.62
CA LEU A 777 16.89 29.60 -2.98
C LEU A 777 15.86 30.71 -2.80
N ARG A 778 14.60 30.47 -3.13
CA ARG A 778 13.50 31.41 -2.91
C ARG A 778 13.33 31.72 -1.43
N GLU A 779 13.20 30.70 -0.59
CA GLU A 779 13.03 30.82 0.86
C GLU A 779 14.25 31.52 1.53
N LEU A 780 15.48 31.22 1.08
CA LEU A 780 16.69 31.90 1.55
C LEU A 780 16.67 33.40 1.19
N ALA A 781 16.25 33.78 -0.01
CA ALA A 781 16.14 35.17 -0.42
C ALA A 781 15.09 35.93 0.36
N GLU A 782 13.98 35.30 0.72
CA GLU A 782 12.94 35.90 1.60
C GLU A 782 13.44 36.09 3.02
N LEU A 783 14.24 35.17 3.57
CA LEU A 783 14.83 35.30 4.92
C LEU A 783 15.84 36.43 5.01
N GLU A 784 16.55 36.76 3.92
CA GLU A 784 17.59 37.81 3.87
C GLU A 784 17.00 39.19 3.53
N SER A 785 15.74 39.32 3.11
CA SER A 785 15.06 40.54 2.75
C SER A 785 14.40 41.22 3.95
#